data_433649bea07c8974f26f548df454cdbe
#
_entry.id   433649bea07c8974f26f548df454cdbe
#
_cell.length_a   1.000
_cell.length_b   1.000
_cell.length_c   1.000
_cell.angle_alpha   90.00
_cell.angle_beta   90.00
_cell.angle_gamma   90.00
#
_symmetry.space_group_name_H-M   'P 1'
#
loop_
_entity.id
_entity.type
_entity.pdbx_description
1 polymer ?
#
loop_
_entity_poly.entity_id
_entity_poly.type
_entity_poly.pdbx_seq_one_letter_code
_entity_poly.pdbx_strand_id
1 'polypeptide(L)'
;MINQIDIISEVQQNFIDSSYDTNTNRAFPDIRDGLKPGQRACLWEMYTKKYSSKKPHVKSAKISGGVAALWWPHGTTAIYETFARMSQPFTNNIPEVDFHGSNGNIILGGDAIAADRYTEARLAPIVEQGMFKSIGKDVVPMLLNFSEDDKWPAVLPAIFPRLLVNGAQGIGVSLSNVWLPHSFSESAELILRYIKTGELDEDNYYPDFPTGGTIINKDELATINKTGRGKVIIESKYRISGQEIDFYELPYQVFIEPVIDEIKKAIQEEKVTGIADVYNRSDKKRISLVVICAAGQDPEKIVAQLFSATNLRKQFNANQNGIISKTPIMITLKKYVDTYIEHNTNCIKREYEYDLATARKRIHILEGLSIALENIDNVLTIIKQSNNKAVAAINLCEKYHLSKEQADAILAMTLSRLTHMDQIAINKELQEKKELALICQEVIESYQKQKDILSERLRDLVKKFGDQRRTNVIQKDIPKTSTARKAKELIIEDVIVTYTPQGYIKSIPLKSYKTVSNQDQVIKCRTDDMILLFSSLGKVYRLKVGEIKQCLQKDKGTAVGALLSLQINEKILLVSSMNINEKKPYVSGITRYGLVKKSEKTLYIGSTQNLKGLKAAGLKEGDEYIGFFETNGDYIVIYTNDNVCIQFNLEEEVRATGKTSCGVVAIKLNEGAEVIRVTVGPENKKYPVQHRAGKGVKAS
;
A
#
# COMPACT_ATOMS: atom_id res chain seq x y z
N MET A 1 -26.32 13.20 33.53
CA MET A 1 -25.00 12.75 34.02
C MET A 1 -23.94 13.25 33.02
N ILE A 2 -22.98 14.02 33.49
CA ILE A 2 -21.83 14.44 32.64
C ILE A 2 -20.85 13.29 32.70
N ASN A 3 -20.64 12.59 31.57
CA ASN A 3 -19.58 11.58 31.43
C ASN A 3 -18.24 12.31 31.27
N GLN A 4 -17.33 12.13 32.20
CA GLN A 4 -15.96 12.54 32.00
C GLN A 4 -15.28 11.50 31.08
N ILE A 5 -14.89 11.94 29.90
CA ILE A 5 -14.14 11.11 28.93
C ILE A 5 -12.70 11.63 28.91
N ASP A 6 -11.73 10.73 29.05
CA ASP A 6 -10.33 11.08 28.87
C ASP A 6 -10.08 11.36 27.39
N ILE A 7 -9.70 12.60 27.08
CA ILE A 7 -9.49 13.07 25.71
C ILE A 7 -8.40 12.28 24.98
N ILE A 8 -7.40 11.77 25.68
CA ILE A 8 -6.31 11.00 25.07
C ILE A 8 -6.83 9.65 24.60
N SER A 9 -7.58 8.96 25.46
CA SER A 9 -8.19 7.66 25.13
C SER A 9 -9.21 7.79 24.00
N GLU A 10 -10.01 8.86 23.98
CA GLU A 10 -10.99 9.14 22.93
C GLU A 10 -10.30 9.41 21.58
N VAL A 11 -9.25 10.24 21.57
CA VAL A 11 -8.48 10.52 20.35
C VAL A 11 -7.78 9.27 19.83
N GLN A 12 -7.23 8.43 20.70
CA GLN A 12 -6.60 7.16 20.32
C GLN A 12 -7.64 6.20 19.69
N GLN A 13 -8.81 6.06 20.30
CA GLN A 13 -9.87 5.20 19.77
C GLN A 13 -10.36 5.69 18.41
N ASN A 14 -10.66 6.98 18.29
CA ASN A 14 -11.10 7.59 17.03
C ASN A 14 -10.06 7.49 15.94
N PHE A 15 -8.75 7.57 16.27
CA PHE A 15 -7.67 7.34 15.31
C PHE A 15 -7.62 5.88 14.84
N ILE A 16 -7.79 4.92 15.75
CA ILE A 16 -7.85 3.48 15.42
C ILE A 16 -9.03 3.20 14.49
N ASP A 17 -10.22 3.70 14.84
CA ASP A 17 -11.45 3.49 14.07
C ASP A 17 -11.36 4.12 12.67
N SER A 18 -10.86 5.36 12.57
CA SER A 18 -10.64 6.04 11.30
C SER A 18 -9.56 5.33 10.45
N SER A 19 -8.50 4.82 11.09
CA SER A 19 -7.44 4.06 10.42
C SER A 19 -7.97 2.74 9.88
N TYR A 20 -8.79 2.05 10.67
CA TYR A 20 -9.43 0.80 10.29
C TYR A 20 -10.37 1.03 9.10
N ASP A 21 -11.24 2.04 9.17
CA ASP A 21 -12.16 2.39 8.09
C ASP A 21 -11.41 2.73 6.79
N THR A 22 -10.38 3.57 6.87
CA THR A 22 -9.54 3.94 5.72
C THR A 22 -8.90 2.71 5.07
N ASN A 23 -8.39 1.78 5.88
CA ASN A 23 -7.72 0.59 5.36
C ASN A 23 -8.72 -0.40 4.76
N THR A 24 -9.87 -0.64 5.39
CA THR A 24 -10.84 -1.65 4.97
C THR A 24 -11.79 -1.18 3.90
N ASN A 25 -12.26 0.08 3.97
CA ASN A 25 -13.31 0.60 3.09
C ASN A 25 -12.78 1.48 1.94
N ARG A 26 -11.44 1.68 1.85
CA ARG A 26 -10.88 2.50 0.77
C ARG A 26 -9.57 1.98 0.18
N ALA A 27 -8.58 1.64 1.02
CA ALA A 27 -7.20 1.47 0.56
C ALA A 27 -6.88 0.06 0.08
N PHE A 28 -7.42 -0.99 0.72
CA PHE A 28 -7.05 -2.36 0.46
C PHE A 28 -8.12 -3.15 -0.30
N PRO A 29 -7.72 -4.09 -1.17
CA PRO A 29 -8.65 -4.97 -1.85
C PRO A 29 -9.17 -6.08 -0.92
N ASP A 30 -10.42 -6.49 -1.11
CA ASP A 30 -10.90 -7.79 -0.61
C ASP A 30 -10.23 -8.89 -1.43
N ILE A 31 -9.61 -9.87 -0.79
CA ILE A 31 -8.83 -10.88 -1.51
C ILE A 31 -9.70 -11.86 -2.30
N ARG A 32 -10.99 -11.94 -2.02
CA ARG A 32 -11.93 -12.85 -2.70
C ARG A 32 -12.22 -12.40 -4.14
N ASP A 33 -12.41 -11.10 -4.36
CA ASP A 33 -12.65 -10.53 -5.69
C ASP A 33 -11.52 -9.62 -6.20
N GLY A 34 -10.53 -9.31 -5.35
CA GLY A 34 -9.40 -8.47 -5.69
C GLY A 34 -9.73 -6.99 -5.88
N LEU A 35 -10.91 -6.55 -5.51
CA LEU A 35 -11.39 -5.19 -5.72
C LEU A 35 -11.37 -4.36 -4.44
N LYS A 36 -11.00 -3.09 -4.59
CA LYS A 36 -11.30 -2.07 -3.60
C LYS A 36 -12.79 -1.69 -3.68
N PRO A 37 -13.40 -1.21 -2.58
CA PRO A 37 -14.82 -0.84 -2.59
C PRO A 37 -15.21 0.12 -3.72
N GLY A 38 -14.42 1.17 -3.98
CA GLY A 38 -14.70 2.10 -5.07
C GLY A 38 -14.62 1.45 -6.47
N GLN A 39 -13.71 0.50 -6.69
CA GLN A 39 -13.63 -0.26 -7.94
C GLN A 39 -14.87 -1.15 -8.10
N ARG A 40 -15.27 -1.86 -7.05
CA ARG A 40 -16.48 -2.70 -7.04
C ARG A 40 -17.74 -1.87 -7.32
N ALA A 41 -17.84 -0.68 -6.71
CA ALA A 41 -18.94 0.24 -6.96
C ALA A 41 -19.03 0.68 -8.43
N CYS A 42 -17.89 0.98 -9.07
CA CYS A 42 -17.87 1.33 -10.50
C CYS A 42 -18.35 0.18 -11.40
N LEU A 43 -17.87 -1.03 -11.16
CA LEU A 43 -18.31 -2.21 -11.92
C LEU A 43 -19.77 -2.54 -11.66
N TRP A 44 -20.24 -2.39 -10.40
CA TRP A 44 -21.62 -2.64 -10.02
C TRP A 44 -22.60 -1.66 -10.67
N GLU A 45 -22.29 -0.36 -10.71
CA GLU A 45 -23.10 0.64 -11.44
C GLU A 45 -23.23 0.28 -12.90
N MET A 46 -22.11 -0.05 -13.56
CA MET A 46 -22.15 -0.44 -14.97
C MET A 46 -22.99 -1.71 -15.19
N TYR A 47 -22.92 -2.68 -14.28
CA TYR A 47 -23.70 -3.92 -14.35
C TYR A 47 -25.20 -3.67 -14.18
N THR A 48 -25.60 -2.95 -13.11
CA THR A 48 -27.03 -2.69 -12.81
C THR A 48 -27.70 -1.84 -13.88
N LYS A 49 -26.99 -0.86 -14.44
CA LYS A 49 -27.49 -0.01 -15.54
C LYS A 49 -27.36 -0.69 -16.91
N LYS A 50 -26.85 -1.94 -16.96
CA LYS A 50 -26.69 -2.74 -18.18
C LYS A 50 -25.80 -2.05 -19.23
N TYR A 51 -24.71 -1.39 -18.79
CA TYR A 51 -23.65 -0.86 -19.66
C TYR A 51 -22.71 -2.00 -20.05
N SER A 52 -23.27 -2.94 -20.79
CA SER A 52 -22.68 -4.22 -21.19
C SER A 52 -21.71 -4.06 -22.35
N SER A 53 -20.74 -4.96 -22.46
CA SER A 53 -19.79 -5.04 -23.57
C SER A 53 -20.42 -5.16 -24.95
N LYS A 54 -21.71 -5.61 -25.03
CA LYS A 54 -22.49 -5.75 -26.26
C LYS A 54 -23.32 -4.51 -26.62
N LYS A 55 -23.32 -3.47 -25.77
CA LYS A 55 -24.07 -2.23 -25.96
C LYS A 55 -23.14 -1.07 -26.29
N PRO A 56 -23.67 0.04 -26.84
CA PRO A 56 -22.88 1.25 -27.04
C PRO A 56 -22.23 1.73 -25.71
N HIS A 57 -21.07 2.40 -25.82
CA HIS A 57 -20.43 3.07 -24.70
C HIS A 57 -21.30 4.20 -24.16
N VAL A 58 -21.13 4.52 -22.90
CA VAL A 58 -21.89 5.54 -22.16
C VAL A 58 -20.93 6.61 -21.64
N LYS A 59 -21.35 7.87 -21.64
CA LYS A 59 -20.54 9.00 -21.10
C LYS A 59 -20.04 8.69 -19.71
N SER A 60 -18.74 8.87 -19.51
CA SER A 60 -18.06 8.58 -18.23
C SER A 60 -18.64 9.39 -17.08
N ALA A 61 -19.03 10.66 -17.32
CA ALA A 61 -19.69 11.51 -16.33
C ALA A 61 -21.02 10.93 -15.80
N LYS A 62 -21.76 10.15 -16.62
CA LYS A 62 -22.98 9.47 -16.19
C LYS A 62 -22.68 8.31 -15.25
N ILE A 63 -21.57 7.59 -15.50
CA ILE A 63 -21.12 6.48 -14.67
C ILE A 63 -20.63 7.01 -13.32
N SER A 64 -19.72 8.00 -13.32
CA SER A 64 -19.18 8.57 -12.08
C SER A 64 -20.26 9.21 -11.20
N GLY A 65 -21.25 9.89 -11.83
CA GLY A 65 -22.40 10.44 -11.12
C GLY A 65 -23.29 9.37 -10.49
N GLY A 66 -23.57 8.27 -11.21
CA GLY A 66 -24.36 7.14 -10.69
C GLY A 66 -23.69 6.44 -9.52
N VAL A 67 -22.37 6.22 -9.60
CA VAL A 67 -21.58 5.62 -8.50
C VAL A 67 -21.62 6.50 -7.25
N ALA A 68 -21.39 7.82 -7.40
CA ALA A 68 -21.42 8.76 -6.29
C ALA A 68 -22.79 8.88 -5.63
N ALA A 69 -23.86 8.82 -6.44
CA ALA A 69 -25.22 8.96 -5.97
C ALA A 69 -25.78 7.72 -5.28
N LEU A 70 -25.34 6.51 -5.65
CA LEU A 70 -26.00 5.26 -5.21
C LEU A 70 -25.11 4.35 -4.37
N TRP A 71 -23.80 4.24 -4.68
CA TRP A 71 -22.97 3.14 -4.17
C TRP A 71 -21.80 3.59 -3.31
N TRP A 72 -21.14 4.69 -3.69
CA TRP A 72 -19.91 5.12 -3.02
C TRP A 72 -19.85 6.66 -3.00
N PRO A 73 -20.28 7.32 -1.89
CA PRO A 73 -20.49 8.77 -1.80
C PRO A 73 -19.17 9.53 -1.67
N HIS A 74 -18.40 9.57 -2.76
CA HIS A 74 -17.10 10.26 -2.87
C HIS A 74 -17.09 11.16 -4.10
N GLY A 75 -16.04 11.97 -4.24
CA GLY A 75 -15.90 12.90 -5.37
C GLY A 75 -15.90 12.19 -6.72
N THR A 76 -16.72 12.68 -7.65
CA THR A 76 -16.89 12.11 -9.00
C THR A 76 -15.59 12.04 -9.78
N THR A 77 -14.66 12.98 -9.58
CA THR A 77 -13.32 12.94 -10.20
C THR A 77 -12.53 11.71 -9.78
N ALA A 78 -12.49 11.39 -8.48
CA ALA A 78 -11.77 10.22 -7.97
C ALA A 78 -12.41 8.90 -8.47
N ILE A 79 -13.74 8.87 -8.59
CA ILE A 79 -14.48 7.73 -9.16
C ILE A 79 -14.14 7.58 -10.63
N TYR A 80 -14.16 8.67 -11.38
CA TYR A 80 -13.79 8.68 -12.80
C TYR A 80 -12.38 8.16 -13.04
N GLU A 81 -11.38 8.69 -12.32
CA GLU A 81 -10.01 8.24 -12.41
C GLU A 81 -9.86 6.75 -12.04
N THR A 82 -10.65 6.24 -11.09
CA THR A 82 -10.63 4.85 -10.70
C THR A 82 -10.96 3.93 -11.88
N PHE A 83 -12.10 4.10 -12.54
CA PHE A 83 -12.45 3.21 -13.64
C PHE A 83 -11.70 3.52 -14.94
N ALA A 84 -11.22 4.76 -15.13
CA ALA A 84 -10.33 5.08 -16.24
C ALA A 84 -8.98 4.33 -16.08
N ARG A 85 -8.41 4.25 -14.87
CA ARG A 85 -7.21 3.43 -14.62
C ARG A 85 -7.46 1.93 -14.81
N MET A 86 -8.67 1.43 -14.50
CA MET A 86 -9.06 0.03 -14.76
C MET A 86 -9.12 -0.31 -16.26
N SER A 87 -9.17 0.70 -17.12
CA SER A 87 -9.18 0.53 -18.59
C SER A 87 -7.79 0.58 -19.23
N GLN A 88 -6.74 0.97 -18.49
CA GLN A 88 -5.40 1.21 -19.03
C GLN A 88 -4.63 -0.10 -19.29
N PRO A 89 -4.26 -0.40 -20.56
CA PRO A 89 -3.56 -1.64 -20.88
C PRO A 89 -2.08 -1.63 -20.49
N PHE A 90 -1.51 -0.48 -20.14
CA PHE A 90 -0.16 -0.34 -19.60
C PHE A 90 -0.12 -0.38 -18.06
N THR A 91 -1.28 -0.41 -17.42
CA THR A 91 -1.43 -0.54 -15.96
C THR A 91 -1.97 -1.91 -15.57
N ASN A 92 -2.88 -2.49 -16.37
CA ASN A 92 -3.53 -3.76 -16.12
C ASN A 92 -3.16 -4.78 -17.21
N ASN A 93 -2.83 -6.01 -16.82
CA ASN A 93 -2.61 -7.09 -17.79
C ASN A 93 -3.87 -7.37 -18.59
N ILE A 94 -5.03 -7.32 -17.93
CA ILE A 94 -6.34 -7.45 -18.56
C ILE A 94 -7.22 -6.28 -18.09
N PRO A 95 -7.48 -5.28 -18.94
CA PRO A 95 -8.38 -4.18 -18.63
C PRO A 95 -9.79 -4.65 -18.30
N GLU A 96 -10.40 -4.05 -17.28
CA GLU A 96 -11.73 -4.40 -16.76
C GLU A 96 -12.84 -3.49 -17.31
N VAL A 97 -12.43 -2.36 -17.88
CA VAL A 97 -13.32 -1.36 -18.49
C VAL A 97 -12.93 -1.16 -19.95
N ASP A 98 -13.91 -1.24 -20.84
CA ASP A 98 -13.77 -0.89 -22.25
C ASP A 98 -14.05 0.61 -22.39
N PHE A 99 -13.07 1.37 -22.91
CA PHE A 99 -13.04 2.82 -22.81
C PHE A 99 -12.79 3.48 -24.15
N HIS A 100 -13.57 4.52 -24.46
CA HIS A 100 -13.41 5.39 -25.60
C HIS A 100 -12.95 6.78 -25.17
N GLY A 101 -11.92 7.30 -25.80
CA GLY A 101 -11.27 8.57 -25.49
C GLY A 101 -9.87 8.37 -24.92
N SER A 102 -9.23 9.45 -24.47
CA SER A 102 -7.90 9.37 -23.89
C SER A 102 -7.99 8.95 -22.43
N ASN A 103 -7.46 7.77 -22.10
CA ASN A 103 -7.34 7.24 -20.76
C ASN A 103 -5.90 7.26 -20.22
N GLY A 104 -5.08 8.20 -20.69
CA GLY A 104 -3.64 8.26 -20.42
C GLY A 104 -2.84 7.45 -21.44
N ASN A 105 -1.53 7.53 -21.36
CA ASN A 105 -0.62 6.76 -22.20
C ASN A 105 0.75 6.60 -21.52
N ILE A 106 1.57 5.71 -22.08
CA ILE A 106 2.91 5.43 -21.54
C ILE A 106 3.93 6.54 -21.78
N ILE A 107 3.63 7.51 -22.63
CA ILE A 107 4.51 8.64 -22.93
C ILE A 107 4.39 9.69 -21.82
N LEU A 108 3.17 10.18 -21.58
CA LEU A 108 2.88 11.28 -20.67
C LEU A 108 2.57 10.82 -19.22
N GLY A 109 2.06 9.62 -19.09
CA GLY A 109 1.67 9.05 -17.79
C GLY A 109 0.23 8.57 -17.73
N GLY A 110 -0.06 7.78 -16.71
CA GLY A 110 -1.39 7.23 -16.44
C GLY A 110 -2.42 8.28 -16.00
N ASP A 111 -1.97 9.44 -15.56
CA ASP A 111 -2.83 10.54 -15.09
C ASP A 111 -3.20 11.54 -16.19
N ALA A 112 -2.63 11.39 -17.40
CA ALA A 112 -2.98 12.20 -18.58
C ALA A 112 -4.32 11.76 -19.21
N ILE A 113 -5.38 11.74 -18.40
CA ILE A 113 -6.73 11.32 -18.77
C ILE A 113 -7.53 12.53 -19.24
N ALA A 114 -8.28 12.40 -20.35
CA ALA A 114 -9.21 13.43 -20.78
C ALA A 114 -10.38 13.57 -19.78
N ALA A 115 -10.98 14.76 -19.69
CA ALA A 115 -12.11 14.98 -18.79
C ALA A 115 -13.30 14.04 -19.10
N ASP A 116 -14.03 13.64 -18.07
CA ASP A 116 -15.11 12.63 -18.09
C ASP A 116 -16.25 12.93 -19.09
N ARG A 117 -16.48 14.22 -19.36
CA ARG A 117 -17.47 14.67 -20.38
C ARG A 117 -17.09 14.34 -21.81
N TYR A 118 -15.79 14.08 -22.08
CA TYR A 118 -15.27 13.76 -23.41
C TYR A 118 -15.07 12.27 -23.63
N THR A 119 -15.14 11.47 -22.58
CA THR A 119 -14.88 10.02 -22.61
C THR A 119 -16.15 9.21 -22.44
N GLU A 120 -16.09 7.96 -22.86
CA GLU A 120 -17.16 6.99 -22.73
C GLU A 120 -16.62 5.65 -22.26
N ALA A 121 -17.41 4.90 -21.49
CA ALA A 121 -16.99 3.61 -20.97
C ALA A 121 -18.13 2.61 -20.89
N ARG A 122 -17.78 1.32 -20.78
CA ARG A 122 -18.66 0.20 -20.51
C ARG A 122 -17.86 -0.96 -19.89
N LEU A 123 -18.54 -1.99 -19.43
CA LEU A 123 -17.89 -3.20 -18.94
C LEU A 123 -17.08 -3.90 -20.04
N ALA A 124 -15.89 -4.36 -19.70
CA ALA A 124 -15.15 -5.28 -20.55
C ALA A 124 -15.74 -6.69 -20.49
N PRO A 125 -15.65 -7.50 -21.58
CA PRO A 125 -16.25 -8.84 -21.64
C PRO A 125 -15.76 -9.79 -20.52
N ILE A 126 -14.51 -9.66 -20.09
CA ILE A 126 -13.93 -10.46 -19.01
C ILE A 126 -14.66 -10.26 -17.68
N VAL A 127 -15.08 -9.04 -17.39
CA VAL A 127 -15.79 -8.71 -16.15
C VAL A 127 -17.18 -9.35 -16.14
N GLU A 128 -17.94 -9.26 -17.25
CA GLU A 128 -19.26 -9.87 -17.35
C GLU A 128 -19.21 -11.39 -17.18
N GLN A 129 -18.22 -12.04 -17.81
CA GLN A 129 -18.11 -13.50 -17.80
C GLN A 129 -17.39 -14.05 -16.57
N GLY A 130 -16.41 -13.30 -16.05
CA GLY A 130 -15.51 -13.76 -14.99
C GLY A 130 -15.80 -13.21 -13.60
N MET A 131 -16.50 -12.07 -13.48
CA MET A 131 -16.74 -11.45 -12.17
C MET A 131 -18.21 -11.40 -11.76
N PHE A 132 -19.15 -11.34 -12.72
CA PHE A 132 -20.59 -11.28 -12.46
C PHE A 132 -21.33 -12.58 -12.73
N LYS A 133 -20.61 -13.68 -12.96
CA LYS A 133 -21.24 -14.98 -13.21
C LYS A 133 -22.20 -15.34 -12.08
N SER A 134 -23.47 -15.56 -12.45
CA SER A 134 -24.52 -15.98 -11.52
C SER A 134 -24.87 -15.02 -10.38
N ILE A 135 -24.46 -13.74 -10.45
CA ILE A 135 -24.68 -12.73 -9.38
C ILE A 135 -26.17 -12.58 -9.00
N GLY A 136 -27.09 -12.78 -9.95
CA GLY A 136 -28.55 -12.72 -9.73
C GLY A 136 -29.14 -13.92 -9.00
N LYS A 137 -28.34 -14.93 -8.62
CA LYS A 137 -28.77 -16.18 -7.97
C LYS A 137 -28.38 -16.23 -6.49
N ASP A 138 -28.27 -15.10 -5.84
CA ASP A 138 -27.98 -14.98 -4.39
C ASP A 138 -26.66 -15.61 -3.94
N VAL A 139 -25.69 -15.65 -4.87
CA VAL A 139 -24.40 -16.35 -4.67
C VAL A 139 -23.44 -15.65 -3.71
N VAL A 140 -23.63 -14.34 -3.46
CA VAL A 140 -22.83 -13.53 -2.54
C VAL A 140 -23.74 -12.72 -1.62
N PRO A 141 -23.25 -12.30 -0.42
CA PRO A 141 -24.00 -11.42 0.46
C PRO A 141 -24.22 -10.04 -0.19
N MET A 142 -25.45 -9.54 -0.08
CA MET A 142 -25.82 -8.19 -0.49
C MET A 142 -25.89 -7.27 0.73
N LEU A 143 -25.32 -6.08 0.62
CA LEU A 143 -25.35 -5.02 1.63
C LEU A 143 -26.28 -3.91 1.19
N LEU A 144 -26.89 -3.21 2.14
CA LEU A 144 -27.58 -1.96 1.85
C LEU A 144 -26.55 -0.91 1.41
N ASN A 145 -26.96 -0.04 0.48
CA ASN A 145 -26.19 1.14 0.13
C ASN A 145 -26.26 2.18 1.28
N PHE A 146 -25.58 3.31 1.13
CA PHE A 146 -25.52 4.34 2.18
C PHE A 146 -26.86 5.06 2.41
N SER A 147 -27.78 5.04 1.43
CA SER A 147 -29.15 5.59 1.56
C SER A 147 -30.16 4.56 2.07
N GLU A 148 -29.77 3.30 2.24
CA GLU A 148 -30.59 2.15 2.67
C GLU A 148 -31.78 1.84 1.73
N ASP A 149 -31.77 2.36 0.50
CA ASP A 149 -32.85 2.21 -0.48
C ASP A 149 -32.56 1.19 -1.58
N ASP A 150 -31.29 0.74 -1.74
CA ASP A 150 -30.89 -0.27 -2.71
C ASP A 150 -29.80 -1.19 -2.11
N LYS A 151 -29.47 -2.29 -2.83
CA LYS A 151 -28.50 -3.28 -2.40
C LYS A 151 -27.39 -3.46 -3.42
N TRP A 152 -26.18 -3.67 -2.90
CA TRP A 152 -25.00 -3.98 -3.69
C TRP A 152 -24.19 -5.13 -3.08
N PRO A 153 -23.37 -5.85 -3.88
CA PRO A 153 -22.66 -7.00 -3.38
C PRO A 153 -21.51 -6.60 -2.45
N ALA A 154 -21.42 -7.29 -1.31
CA ALA A 154 -20.27 -7.16 -0.40
C ALA A 154 -18.96 -7.57 -1.09
N VAL A 155 -19.05 -8.51 -2.01
CA VAL A 155 -17.95 -9.07 -2.81
C VAL A 155 -18.53 -9.66 -4.09
N LEU A 156 -17.78 -9.67 -5.19
CA LEU A 156 -18.22 -10.31 -6.44
C LEU A 156 -17.88 -11.81 -6.46
N PRO A 157 -18.58 -12.64 -7.26
CA PRO A 157 -18.25 -14.06 -7.42
C PRO A 157 -16.84 -14.33 -7.93
N ALA A 158 -16.31 -13.47 -8.81
CA ALA A 158 -14.90 -13.37 -9.23
C ALA A 158 -14.17 -14.68 -9.57
N ILE A 159 -14.63 -15.37 -10.63
CA ILE A 159 -13.89 -16.50 -11.23
C ILE A 159 -12.58 -16.01 -11.87
N PHE A 160 -12.53 -14.77 -12.36
CA PHE A 160 -11.32 -14.11 -12.81
C PHE A 160 -10.44 -13.75 -11.60
N PRO A 161 -9.22 -14.32 -11.45
CA PRO A 161 -8.35 -14.11 -10.28
C PRO A 161 -7.68 -12.73 -10.37
N ARG A 162 -8.48 -11.69 -10.33
CA ARG A 162 -8.13 -10.30 -10.60
C ARG A 162 -6.92 -9.80 -9.83
N LEU A 163 -6.84 -10.16 -8.53
CA LEU A 163 -5.78 -9.66 -7.66
C LEU A 163 -4.39 -10.17 -8.06
N LEU A 164 -4.29 -11.41 -8.55
CA LEU A 164 -3.05 -11.91 -9.14
C LEU A 164 -2.76 -11.26 -10.49
N VAL A 165 -3.78 -11.16 -11.36
CA VAL A 165 -3.57 -10.75 -12.76
C VAL A 165 -3.27 -9.26 -12.90
N ASN A 166 -4.06 -8.39 -12.28
CA ASN A 166 -3.91 -6.94 -12.40
C ASN A 166 -3.16 -6.31 -11.20
N GLY A 167 -2.97 -7.08 -10.13
CA GLY A 167 -2.40 -6.55 -8.91
C GLY A 167 -3.29 -5.53 -8.20
N ALA A 168 -2.74 -4.88 -7.20
CA ALA A 168 -3.36 -3.76 -6.51
C ALA A 168 -2.30 -2.92 -5.78
N GLN A 169 -2.51 -1.61 -5.72
CA GLN A 169 -1.68 -0.70 -4.93
C GLN A 169 -2.56 0.19 -4.08
N GLY A 170 -2.17 0.44 -2.84
CA GLY A 170 -2.90 1.32 -1.94
C GLY A 170 -2.04 1.77 -0.79
N ILE A 171 -2.27 3.01 -0.36
CA ILE A 171 -1.66 3.59 0.83
C ILE A 171 -2.77 3.76 1.84
N GLY A 172 -2.68 3.03 2.93
CA GLY A 172 -3.54 3.15 4.08
C GLY A 172 -2.88 3.91 5.22
N VAL A 173 -3.48 3.90 6.39
CA VAL A 173 -2.89 4.46 7.60
C VAL A 173 -1.98 3.42 8.24
N SER A 174 -0.72 3.76 8.41
CA SER A 174 0.35 2.89 8.95
C SER A 174 0.64 1.62 8.14
N LEU A 175 -0.10 1.34 7.10
CA LEU A 175 0.04 0.16 6.24
C LEU A 175 0.04 0.55 4.77
N SER A 176 0.78 -0.19 3.95
CA SER A 176 0.73 -0.08 2.49
C SER A 176 0.39 -1.42 1.87
N ASN A 177 -0.12 -1.39 0.66
CA ASN A 177 -0.46 -2.56 -0.12
C ASN A 177 0.17 -2.45 -1.51
N VAL A 178 0.93 -3.47 -1.91
CA VAL A 178 1.52 -3.59 -3.26
C VAL A 178 1.46 -5.06 -3.68
N TRP A 179 0.45 -5.40 -4.49
CA TRP A 179 0.36 -6.65 -5.23
C TRP A 179 0.89 -6.43 -6.63
N LEU A 180 1.83 -7.24 -7.04
CA LEU A 180 2.40 -7.17 -8.39
C LEU A 180 1.53 -7.95 -9.37
N PRO A 181 1.36 -7.49 -10.62
CA PRO A 181 0.58 -8.18 -11.64
C PRO A 181 1.30 -9.43 -12.15
N HIS A 182 0.52 -10.41 -12.63
CA HIS A 182 0.99 -11.67 -13.21
C HIS A 182 0.20 -12.01 -14.47
N SER A 183 0.74 -12.89 -15.31
CA SER A 183 0.00 -13.41 -16.47
C SER A 183 -1.27 -14.14 -16.02
N PHE A 184 -2.37 -13.90 -16.71
CA PHE A 184 -3.63 -14.59 -16.44
C PHE A 184 -3.54 -16.09 -16.74
N SER A 185 -2.93 -16.43 -17.86
CA SER A 185 -2.73 -17.83 -18.26
C SER A 185 -1.94 -18.61 -17.22
N GLU A 186 -0.82 -18.05 -16.73
CA GLU A 186 0.01 -18.68 -15.70
C GLU A 186 -0.69 -18.72 -14.32
N SER A 187 -1.41 -17.66 -13.95
CA SER A 187 -2.17 -17.62 -12.69
C SER A 187 -3.28 -18.69 -12.67
N ALA A 188 -3.97 -18.86 -13.80
CA ALA A 188 -4.98 -19.88 -13.93
C ALA A 188 -4.38 -21.30 -13.93
N GLU A 189 -3.26 -21.51 -14.61
CA GLU A 189 -2.56 -22.82 -14.62
C GLU A 189 -2.10 -23.19 -13.20
N LEU A 190 -1.54 -22.24 -12.46
CA LEU A 190 -1.16 -22.42 -11.06
C LEU A 190 -2.35 -22.89 -10.21
N ILE A 191 -3.50 -22.20 -10.32
CA ILE A 191 -4.72 -22.54 -9.57
C ILE A 191 -5.25 -23.91 -9.98
N LEU A 192 -5.32 -24.19 -11.28
CA LEU A 192 -5.80 -25.47 -11.82
C LEU A 192 -4.93 -26.64 -11.38
N ARG A 193 -3.60 -26.46 -11.39
CA ARG A 193 -2.65 -27.45 -10.88
C ARG A 193 -2.87 -27.71 -9.39
N TYR A 194 -2.99 -26.65 -8.60
CA TYR A 194 -3.25 -26.76 -7.16
C TYR A 194 -4.57 -27.46 -6.84
N ILE A 195 -5.66 -27.16 -7.58
CA ILE A 195 -6.93 -27.87 -7.43
C ILE A 195 -6.77 -29.38 -7.69
N LYS A 196 -5.96 -29.75 -8.69
CA LYS A 196 -5.77 -31.15 -9.10
C LYS A 196 -4.82 -31.92 -8.21
N THR A 197 -3.71 -31.33 -7.77
CA THR A 197 -2.61 -32.02 -7.09
C THR A 197 -2.53 -31.72 -5.60
N GLY A 198 -3.07 -30.59 -5.15
CA GLY A 198 -2.86 -30.07 -3.80
C GLY A 198 -1.50 -29.41 -3.58
N GLU A 199 -0.64 -29.37 -4.61
CA GLU A 199 0.70 -28.78 -4.54
C GLU A 199 0.75 -27.43 -5.24
N LEU A 200 1.24 -26.40 -4.55
CA LEU A 200 1.41 -25.05 -5.06
C LEU A 200 2.88 -24.78 -5.38
N ASP A 201 3.16 -24.41 -6.62
CA ASP A 201 4.52 -24.05 -7.07
C ASP A 201 4.81 -22.58 -6.73
N GLU A 202 5.22 -22.33 -5.48
CA GLU A 202 5.56 -20.99 -5.00
C GLU A 202 6.94 -20.52 -5.51
N ASP A 203 7.79 -21.42 -5.97
CA ASP A 203 9.18 -21.12 -6.37
C ASP A 203 9.28 -20.66 -7.83
N ASN A 204 8.35 -21.07 -8.70
CA ASN A 204 8.38 -20.77 -10.13
C ASN A 204 7.22 -19.89 -10.61
N TYR A 205 6.56 -19.18 -9.71
CA TYR A 205 5.51 -18.22 -10.04
C TYR A 205 6.03 -16.80 -9.93
N TYR A 206 6.13 -16.10 -11.06
CA TYR A 206 6.80 -14.81 -11.16
C TYR A 206 5.87 -13.69 -11.64
N PRO A 207 6.06 -12.45 -11.19
CA PRO A 207 5.34 -11.31 -11.74
C PRO A 207 5.48 -11.19 -13.25
N ASP A 208 4.43 -10.71 -13.91
CA ASP A 208 4.40 -10.36 -15.31
C ASP A 208 3.76 -8.99 -15.48
N PHE A 209 4.50 -8.06 -16.04
CA PHE A 209 4.09 -6.66 -16.09
C PHE A 209 3.53 -6.31 -17.47
N PRO A 210 2.44 -5.53 -17.55
CA PRO A 210 1.83 -5.17 -18.83
C PRO A 210 2.79 -4.43 -19.79
N THR A 211 3.80 -3.76 -19.26
CA THR A 211 4.82 -3.05 -20.05
C THR A 211 6.05 -3.89 -20.40
N GLY A 212 6.10 -5.15 -19.99
CA GLY A 212 7.24 -6.05 -20.24
C GLY A 212 8.44 -5.77 -19.33
N GLY A 213 9.62 -5.61 -19.94
CA GLY A 213 10.89 -5.45 -19.22
C GLY A 213 11.55 -6.78 -18.83
N THR A 214 12.62 -6.71 -18.03
CA THR A 214 13.36 -7.88 -17.55
C THR A 214 13.53 -7.82 -16.05
N ILE A 215 12.99 -8.79 -15.32
CA ILE A 215 13.27 -9.00 -13.89
C ILE A 215 14.65 -9.63 -13.77
N ILE A 216 15.51 -9.09 -12.90
CA ILE A 216 16.92 -9.45 -12.81
C ILE A 216 17.32 -10.11 -11.48
N ASN A 217 16.39 -10.29 -10.54
CA ASN A 217 16.62 -10.91 -9.23
C ASN A 217 15.70 -12.11 -8.99
N LYS A 218 15.74 -13.08 -9.90
CA LYS A 218 14.88 -14.28 -9.91
C LYS A 218 14.87 -15.01 -8.57
N ASP A 219 16.04 -15.22 -7.96
CA ASP A 219 16.20 -16.04 -6.75
C ASP A 219 15.52 -15.47 -5.51
N GLU A 220 15.22 -14.16 -5.52
CA GLU A 220 14.52 -13.50 -4.40
C GLU A 220 12.98 -13.58 -4.51
N LEU A 221 12.44 -13.95 -5.69
CA LEU A 221 11.01 -13.84 -5.99
C LEU A 221 10.15 -14.83 -5.20
N ALA A 222 10.65 -16.05 -4.97
CA ALA A 222 9.94 -17.05 -4.15
C ALA A 222 9.62 -16.56 -2.74
N THR A 223 10.43 -15.65 -2.19
CA THR A 223 10.18 -15.03 -0.88
C THR A 223 8.86 -14.25 -0.86
N ILE A 224 8.50 -13.57 -1.98
CA ILE A 224 7.25 -12.82 -2.09
C ILE A 224 6.06 -13.78 -1.98
N ASN A 225 6.10 -14.90 -2.70
CA ASN A 225 5.03 -15.89 -2.71
C ASN A 225 4.83 -16.53 -1.31
N LYS A 226 5.94 -16.85 -0.63
CA LYS A 226 5.94 -17.51 0.69
C LYS A 226 5.60 -16.57 1.85
N THR A 227 5.96 -15.28 1.76
CA THR A 227 5.85 -14.35 2.89
C THR A 227 4.92 -13.16 2.65
N GLY A 228 4.52 -12.89 1.41
CA GLY A 228 3.80 -11.68 1.01
C GLY A 228 4.67 -10.44 0.92
N ARG A 229 6.01 -10.54 1.14
CA ARG A 229 6.97 -9.44 1.11
C ARG A 229 8.21 -9.79 0.33
N GLY A 230 8.77 -8.81 -0.37
CA GLY A 230 10.03 -8.96 -1.07
C GLY A 230 10.27 -7.85 -2.07
N LYS A 231 11.33 -8.00 -2.85
CA LYS A 231 11.75 -7.01 -3.83
C LYS A 231 11.68 -7.60 -5.23
N VAL A 232 11.29 -6.78 -6.19
CA VAL A 232 11.41 -7.10 -7.62
C VAL A 232 12.17 -5.97 -8.28
N ILE A 233 13.23 -6.29 -8.99
CA ILE A 233 14.05 -5.33 -9.73
C ILE A 233 13.84 -5.57 -11.21
N ILE A 234 13.36 -4.54 -11.90
CA ILE A 234 13.06 -4.56 -13.33
C ILE A 234 13.99 -3.64 -14.08
N GLU A 235 14.55 -4.12 -15.18
CA GLU A 235 15.30 -3.34 -16.17
C GLU A 235 14.49 -3.15 -17.45
N SER A 236 14.64 -1.97 -18.07
CA SER A 236 14.18 -1.72 -19.44
C SER A 236 14.81 -2.70 -20.42
N LYS A 237 14.10 -3.07 -21.48
CA LYS A 237 14.72 -3.72 -22.63
C LYS A 237 15.24 -2.68 -23.61
N TYR A 238 16.44 -2.91 -24.12
CA TYR A 238 17.12 -2.02 -25.04
C TYR A 238 17.82 -2.77 -26.15
N ARG A 239 18.20 -2.04 -27.19
CA ARG A 239 19.09 -2.50 -28.25
C ARG A 239 20.09 -1.41 -28.57
N ILE A 240 21.30 -1.80 -28.94
CA ILE A 240 22.37 -0.89 -29.35
C ILE A 240 22.58 -1.03 -30.85
N SER A 241 22.66 0.13 -31.55
CA SER A 241 23.00 0.23 -32.95
C SER A 241 24.02 1.35 -33.17
N GLY A 242 25.30 0.97 -33.25
CA GLY A 242 26.41 1.95 -33.28
C GLY A 242 26.47 2.77 -32.00
N GLN A 243 26.29 4.07 -32.08
CA GLN A 243 26.23 5.00 -30.94
C GLN A 243 24.81 5.28 -30.42
N GLU A 244 23.79 4.61 -30.97
CA GLU A 244 22.40 4.75 -30.56
C GLU A 244 22.00 3.62 -29.61
N ILE A 245 21.39 3.99 -28.46
CA ILE A 245 20.72 3.09 -27.52
C ILE A 245 19.23 3.35 -27.62
N ASP A 246 18.44 2.37 -28.04
CA ASP A 246 16.98 2.45 -28.15
C ASP A 246 16.31 1.59 -27.07
N PHE A 247 15.70 2.21 -26.07
CA PHE A 247 14.89 1.52 -25.05
C PHE A 247 13.47 1.35 -25.58
N TYR A 248 13.07 0.11 -25.85
CA TYR A 248 11.80 -0.24 -26.48
C TYR A 248 10.77 -0.86 -25.52
N GLU A 249 11.14 -1.20 -24.28
CA GLU A 249 10.26 -1.53 -23.16
C GLU A 249 10.76 -0.83 -21.91
N LEU A 250 9.86 -0.22 -21.15
CA LEU A 250 10.15 0.44 -19.87
C LEU A 250 9.64 -0.37 -18.69
N PRO A 251 10.24 -0.24 -17.51
CA PRO A 251 9.71 -0.86 -16.31
C PRO A 251 8.27 -0.40 -16.02
N TYR A 252 7.52 -1.23 -15.34
CA TYR A 252 6.15 -0.94 -14.95
C TYR A 252 6.03 0.40 -14.22
N GLN A 253 5.01 1.19 -14.57
CA GLN A 253 4.80 2.54 -14.04
C GLN A 253 6.01 3.50 -14.22
N VAL A 254 6.73 3.33 -15.30
CA VAL A 254 7.75 4.28 -15.76
C VAL A 254 7.29 4.84 -17.09
N PHE A 255 7.35 6.16 -17.25
CA PHE A 255 6.84 6.88 -18.41
C PHE A 255 7.98 7.62 -19.12
N ILE A 256 7.84 7.82 -20.41
CA ILE A 256 8.94 8.28 -21.27
C ILE A 256 9.38 9.70 -20.90
N GLU A 257 8.46 10.65 -20.85
CA GLU A 257 8.83 12.06 -20.59
C GLU A 257 9.47 12.25 -19.21
N PRO A 258 8.91 11.69 -18.10
CA PRO A 258 9.58 11.73 -16.81
C PRO A 258 10.99 11.12 -16.80
N VAL A 259 11.21 10.02 -17.55
CA VAL A 259 12.55 9.38 -17.62
C VAL A 259 13.51 10.26 -18.41
N ILE A 260 13.07 10.93 -19.48
CA ILE A 260 13.91 11.89 -20.20
C ILE A 260 14.37 13.01 -19.26
N ASP A 261 13.47 13.52 -18.43
CA ASP A 261 13.81 14.57 -17.45
C ASP A 261 14.78 14.03 -16.36
N GLU A 262 14.61 12.78 -15.91
CA GLU A 262 15.55 12.12 -15.02
C GLU A 262 16.95 11.98 -15.65
N ILE A 263 17.02 11.58 -16.92
CA ILE A 263 18.29 11.46 -17.68
C ILE A 263 18.96 12.83 -17.80
N LYS A 264 18.23 13.86 -18.22
CA LYS A 264 18.75 15.25 -18.31
C LYS A 264 19.30 15.74 -16.97
N LYS A 265 18.57 15.48 -15.89
CA LYS A 265 19.01 15.80 -14.53
C LYS A 265 20.26 15.02 -14.13
N ALA A 266 20.33 13.72 -14.45
CA ALA A 266 21.50 12.91 -14.17
C ALA A 266 22.75 13.36 -14.94
N ILE A 267 22.58 13.87 -16.16
CA ILE A 267 23.66 14.51 -16.93
C ILE A 267 24.11 15.82 -16.25
N GLN A 268 23.18 16.68 -15.84
CA GLN A 268 23.52 17.95 -15.15
C GLN A 268 24.22 17.71 -13.78
N GLU A 269 23.88 16.61 -13.12
CA GLU A 269 24.50 16.21 -11.84
C GLU A 269 25.79 15.38 -12.03
N GLU A 270 26.28 15.25 -13.27
CA GLU A 270 27.46 14.47 -13.66
C GLU A 270 27.43 12.98 -13.22
N LYS A 271 26.24 12.45 -12.98
CA LYS A 271 26.03 11.02 -12.65
C LYS A 271 26.09 10.12 -13.86
N VAL A 272 25.74 10.69 -15.01
CA VAL A 272 25.81 10.03 -16.33
C VAL A 272 26.61 10.92 -17.26
N THR A 273 27.60 10.36 -17.92
CA THR A 273 28.49 11.08 -18.84
C THR A 273 28.54 10.38 -20.19
N GLY A 274 28.97 11.09 -21.23
CA GLY A 274 29.13 10.52 -22.57
C GLY A 274 27.85 10.42 -23.40
N ILE A 275 26.79 11.14 -23.02
CA ILE A 275 25.55 11.28 -23.80
C ILE A 275 25.62 12.57 -24.63
N ALA A 276 25.32 12.47 -25.93
CA ALA A 276 25.21 13.60 -26.84
C ALA A 276 23.77 14.13 -26.91
N ASP A 277 22.75 13.26 -26.96
CA ASP A 277 21.35 13.66 -27.07
C ASP A 277 20.42 12.58 -26.49
N VAL A 278 19.20 12.99 -26.06
CA VAL A 278 18.12 12.12 -25.57
C VAL A 278 16.78 12.62 -26.08
N TYR A 279 16.04 11.78 -26.77
CA TYR A 279 14.73 12.16 -27.31
C TYR A 279 13.75 10.97 -27.40
N ASN A 280 12.47 11.30 -27.49
CA ASN A 280 11.37 10.36 -27.66
C ASN A 280 11.09 10.17 -29.17
N ARG A 281 11.24 8.93 -29.66
CA ARG A 281 10.91 8.51 -31.04
C ARG A 281 9.70 7.58 -31.10
N SER A 282 8.93 7.50 -30.02
CA SER A 282 7.77 6.62 -29.94
C SER A 282 6.67 7.03 -30.89
N ASP A 283 5.94 6.06 -31.39
CA ASP A 283 4.71 6.24 -32.15
C ASP A 283 3.50 5.60 -31.42
N LYS A 284 2.30 5.59 -32.04
CA LYS A 284 1.09 5.01 -31.46
C LYS A 284 1.20 3.52 -31.14
N LYS A 285 2.15 2.79 -31.72
CA LYS A 285 2.27 1.32 -31.61
C LYS A 285 3.52 0.88 -30.89
N ARG A 286 4.56 1.72 -30.83
CA ARG A 286 5.88 1.33 -30.38
C ARG A 286 6.50 2.39 -29.47
N ILE A 287 7.01 1.94 -28.34
CA ILE A 287 7.86 2.74 -27.45
C ILE A 287 9.26 2.78 -28.05
N SER A 288 9.90 3.94 -28.06
CA SER A 288 11.29 4.15 -28.47
C SER A 288 11.85 5.39 -27.78
N LEU A 289 12.53 5.19 -26.67
CA LEU A 289 13.33 6.21 -25.99
C LEU A 289 14.76 6.08 -26.48
N VAL A 290 15.24 7.07 -27.21
CA VAL A 290 16.57 7.04 -27.86
C VAL A 290 17.56 7.87 -27.09
N VAL A 291 18.72 7.27 -26.81
CA VAL A 291 19.90 7.94 -26.23
C VAL A 291 21.04 7.86 -27.23
N ILE A 292 21.57 8.98 -27.63
CA ILE A 292 22.74 9.06 -28.52
C ILE A 292 23.99 9.22 -27.66
N CYS A 293 24.91 8.30 -27.80
CA CYS A 293 26.22 8.35 -27.15
C CYS A 293 27.15 9.33 -27.85
N ALA A 294 27.98 10.03 -27.11
CA ALA A 294 29.03 10.85 -27.70
C ALA A 294 30.07 9.98 -28.42
N ALA A 295 30.73 10.56 -29.44
CA ALA A 295 31.71 9.85 -30.24
C ALA A 295 32.83 9.22 -29.38
N GLY A 296 33.14 7.95 -29.63
CA GLY A 296 34.17 7.23 -28.91
C GLY A 296 33.78 6.70 -27.52
N GLN A 297 32.52 6.89 -27.08
CA GLN A 297 32.01 6.33 -25.84
C GLN A 297 31.49 4.90 -26.05
N ASP A 298 31.56 4.10 -25.00
CA ASP A 298 31.06 2.72 -24.97
C ASP A 298 29.57 2.72 -24.55
N PRO A 299 28.62 2.38 -25.42
CA PRO A 299 27.20 2.40 -25.11
C PRO A 299 26.80 1.50 -23.94
N GLU A 300 27.44 0.33 -23.75
CA GLU A 300 27.13 -0.58 -22.64
C GLU A 300 27.47 0.05 -21.27
N LYS A 301 28.56 0.82 -21.20
CA LYS A 301 28.89 1.57 -19.98
C LYS A 301 27.88 2.67 -19.69
N ILE A 302 27.37 3.33 -20.74
CA ILE A 302 26.33 4.36 -20.61
C ILE A 302 25.02 3.72 -20.14
N VAL A 303 24.64 2.57 -20.68
CA VAL A 303 23.47 1.79 -20.17
C VAL A 303 23.63 1.47 -18.68
N ALA A 304 24.80 1.00 -18.26
CA ALA A 304 25.04 0.70 -16.84
C ALA A 304 24.91 1.95 -15.94
N GLN A 305 25.38 3.13 -16.41
CA GLN A 305 25.20 4.42 -15.72
C GLN A 305 23.73 4.80 -15.65
N LEU A 306 23.00 4.72 -16.77
CA LEU A 306 21.56 5.01 -16.85
C LEU A 306 20.75 4.13 -15.90
N PHE A 307 21.00 2.82 -15.87
CA PHE A 307 20.35 1.89 -14.93
C PHE A 307 20.66 2.21 -13.46
N SER A 308 21.79 2.80 -13.15
CA SER A 308 22.12 3.18 -11.78
C SER A 308 21.55 4.55 -11.36
N ALA A 309 21.30 5.43 -12.31
CA ALA A 309 20.97 6.83 -12.05
C ALA A 309 19.50 7.19 -12.32
N THR A 310 18.74 6.33 -13.00
CA THR A 310 17.36 6.59 -13.44
C THR A 310 16.43 5.40 -13.20
N ASN A 311 15.12 5.63 -13.36
CA ASN A 311 14.08 4.59 -13.28
C ASN A 311 14.05 3.64 -14.50
N LEU A 312 15.03 3.69 -15.42
CA LEU A 312 15.23 2.62 -16.43
C LEU A 312 15.55 1.27 -15.78
N ARG A 313 16.07 1.27 -14.54
CA ARG A 313 16.03 0.15 -13.61
C ARG A 313 15.24 0.57 -12.39
N LYS A 314 14.12 -0.11 -12.13
CA LYS A 314 13.21 0.22 -11.04
C LYS A 314 13.04 -0.94 -10.07
N GLN A 315 13.04 -0.63 -8.78
CA GLN A 315 12.74 -1.60 -7.71
C GLN A 315 11.31 -1.41 -7.23
N PHE A 316 10.58 -2.52 -7.14
CA PHE A 316 9.29 -2.61 -6.47
C PHE A 316 9.44 -3.39 -5.17
N ASN A 317 8.84 -2.88 -4.10
CA ASN A 317 8.74 -3.59 -2.83
C ASN A 317 7.33 -4.17 -2.72
N ALA A 318 7.20 -5.47 -2.92
CA ALA A 318 5.94 -6.17 -2.71
C ALA A 318 5.57 -6.15 -1.22
N ASN A 319 4.31 -5.89 -0.94
CA ASN A 319 3.72 -5.89 0.40
C ASN A 319 2.25 -6.28 0.25
N GLN A 320 2.00 -7.59 0.23
CA GLN A 320 0.72 -8.19 -0.17
C GLN A 320 -0.29 -8.16 0.99
N ASN A 321 -0.73 -6.95 1.36
CA ASN A 321 -1.83 -6.79 2.31
C ASN A 321 -3.18 -6.87 1.58
N GLY A 322 -4.18 -7.46 2.24
CA GLY A 322 -5.54 -7.57 1.73
C GLY A 322 -6.55 -7.73 2.86
N ILE A 323 -7.82 -7.64 2.54
CA ILE A 323 -8.91 -7.77 3.51
C ILE A 323 -9.47 -9.19 3.48
N ILE A 324 -9.50 -9.83 4.65
CA ILE A 324 -10.27 -11.06 4.91
C ILE A 324 -11.18 -10.80 6.10
N SER A 325 -12.48 -11.08 5.96
CA SER A 325 -13.45 -10.91 7.06
C SER A 325 -13.32 -9.55 7.75
N LYS A 326 -13.22 -8.50 6.94
CA LYS A 326 -13.04 -7.09 7.37
C LYS A 326 -11.69 -6.79 8.07
N THR A 327 -10.74 -7.69 8.11
CA THR A 327 -9.45 -7.48 8.77
C THR A 327 -8.33 -7.35 7.75
N PRO A 328 -7.51 -6.28 7.80
CA PRO A 328 -6.32 -6.16 6.96
C PRO A 328 -5.21 -7.08 7.48
N ILE A 329 -4.75 -8.01 6.65
CA ILE A 329 -3.69 -8.95 6.97
C ILE A 329 -2.70 -9.11 5.82
N MET A 330 -1.50 -9.60 6.14
CA MET A 330 -0.51 -10.03 5.16
C MET A 330 -0.94 -11.36 4.53
N ILE A 331 -0.90 -11.43 3.21
CA ILE A 331 -1.38 -12.57 2.43
C ILE A 331 -0.21 -13.22 1.68
N THR A 332 -0.01 -14.50 1.89
CA THR A 332 0.88 -15.34 1.07
C THR A 332 0.15 -15.84 -0.18
N LEU A 333 0.89 -16.29 -1.19
CA LEU A 333 0.29 -16.87 -2.40
C LEU A 333 -0.64 -18.04 -2.06
N LYS A 334 -0.20 -18.93 -1.16
CA LYS A 334 -1.01 -20.06 -0.70
C LYS A 334 -2.32 -19.60 -0.05
N LYS A 335 -2.26 -18.63 0.85
CA LYS A 335 -3.47 -18.11 1.52
C LYS A 335 -4.44 -17.48 0.53
N TYR A 336 -3.92 -16.78 -0.48
CA TYR A 336 -4.76 -16.22 -1.55
C TYR A 336 -5.46 -17.34 -2.33
N VAL A 337 -4.72 -18.34 -2.82
CA VAL A 337 -5.27 -19.42 -3.65
C VAL A 337 -6.30 -20.24 -2.88
N ASP A 338 -6.02 -20.56 -1.61
CA ASP A 338 -6.97 -21.26 -0.73
C ASP A 338 -8.29 -20.47 -0.58
N THR A 339 -8.18 -19.16 -0.29
CA THR A 339 -9.37 -18.28 -0.13
C THR A 339 -10.13 -18.09 -1.45
N TYR A 340 -9.41 -17.96 -2.57
CA TYR A 340 -10.01 -17.88 -3.89
C TYR A 340 -10.82 -19.13 -4.22
N ILE A 341 -10.28 -20.33 -3.99
CA ILE A 341 -10.98 -21.60 -4.24
C ILE A 341 -12.19 -21.72 -3.31
N GLU A 342 -12.03 -21.47 -2.03
CA GLU A 342 -13.12 -21.51 -1.06
C GLU A 342 -14.26 -20.55 -1.43
N HIS A 343 -13.94 -19.31 -1.78
CA HIS A 343 -14.93 -18.32 -2.18
C HIS A 343 -15.72 -18.76 -3.42
N ASN A 344 -15.01 -19.20 -4.48
CA ASN A 344 -15.64 -19.59 -5.72
C ASN A 344 -16.46 -20.87 -5.60
N THR A 345 -15.97 -21.87 -4.86
CA THR A 345 -16.75 -23.11 -4.61
C THR A 345 -18.01 -22.81 -3.80
N ASN A 346 -17.94 -21.91 -2.81
CA ASN A 346 -19.12 -21.46 -2.07
C ASN A 346 -20.12 -20.70 -3.00
N CYS A 347 -19.64 -19.87 -3.91
CA CYS A 347 -20.52 -19.21 -4.91
C CYS A 347 -21.18 -20.24 -5.82
N ILE A 348 -20.45 -21.25 -6.30
CA ILE A 348 -21.00 -22.34 -7.10
C ILE A 348 -22.04 -23.13 -6.30
N LYS A 349 -21.75 -23.52 -5.07
CA LYS A 349 -22.71 -24.21 -4.21
C LYS A 349 -24.01 -23.43 -4.08
N ARG A 350 -23.95 -22.12 -3.76
CA ARG A 350 -25.13 -21.26 -3.62
C ARG A 350 -25.89 -21.09 -4.95
N GLU A 351 -25.19 -21.02 -6.09
CA GLU A 351 -25.80 -21.00 -7.41
C GLU A 351 -26.68 -22.25 -7.63
N TYR A 352 -26.14 -23.43 -7.32
CA TYR A 352 -26.88 -24.70 -7.48
C TYR A 352 -27.96 -24.88 -6.41
N GLU A 353 -27.82 -24.35 -5.22
CA GLU A 353 -28.89 -24.27 -4.20
C GLU A 353 -30.07 -23.44 -4.71
N TYR A 354 -29.82 -22.29 -5.33
CA TYR A 354 -30.85 -21.45 -5.97
C TYR A 354 -31.54 -22.17 -7.14
N ASP A 355 -30.75 -22.80 -8.02
CA ASP A 355 -31.27 -23.54 -9.16
C ASP A 355 -32.11 -24.75 -8.71
N LEU A 356 -31.66 -25.47 -7.65
CA LEU A 356 -32.42 -26.57 -7.06
C LEU A 356 -33.76 -26.10 -6.47
N ALA A 357 -33.74 -24.99 -5.74
CA ALA A 357 -34.96 -24.43 -5.14
C ALA A 357 -35.94 -24.00 -6.23
N THR A 358 -35.44 -23.40 -7.32
CA THR A 358 -36.25 -22.99 -8.49
C THR A 358 -36.79 -24.21 -9.24
N ALA A 359 -35.92 -25.22 -9.44
CA ALA A 359 -36.35 -26.49 -10.09
C ALA A 359 -37.42 -27.21 -9.28
N ARG A 360 -37.26 -27.34 -7.95
CA ARG A 360 -38.25 -27.98 -7.07
C ARG A 360 -39.60 -27.28 -7.08
N LYS A 361 -39.63 -25.95 -7.07
CA LYS A 361 -40.88 -25.19 -7.23
C LYS A 361 -41.57 -25.49 -8.58
N ARG A 362 -40.77 -25.56 -9.65
CA ARG A 362 -41.32 -25.87 -10.99
C ARG A 362 -41.79 -27.31 -11.11
N ILE A 363 -41.04 -28.28 -10.58
CA ILE A 363 -41.41 -29.71 -10.50
C ILE A 363 -42.74 -29.85 -9.78
N HIS A 364 -42.91 -29.22 -8.62
CA HIS A 364 -44.13 -29.26 -7.83
C HIS A 364 -45.36 -28.83 -8.66
N ILE A 365 -45.24 -27.72 -9.42
CA ILE A 365 -46.32 -27.25 -10.30
C ILE A 365 -46.55 -28.25 -11.45
N LEU A 366 -45.50 -28.76 -12.09
CA LEU A 366 -45.61 -29.68 -13.23
C LEU A 366 -46.24 -31.03 -12.83
N GLU A 367 -45.94 -31.53 -11.64
CA GLU A 367 -46.54 -32.76 -11.08
C GLU A 367 -48.07 -32.58 -10.92
N GLY A 368 -48.53 -31.44 -10.42
CA GLY A 368 -49.96 -31.12 -10.35
C GLY A 368 -50.61 -31.02 -11.72
N LEU A 369 -49.93 -30.41 -12.69
CA LEU A 369 -50.43 -30.32 -14.07
C LEU A 369 -50.49 -31.70 -14.75
N SER A 370 -49.52 -32.59 -14.51
CA SER A 370 -49.55 -33.98 -15.02
C SER A 370 -50.74 -34.74 -14.49
N ILE A 371 -50.99 -34.68 -13.18
CA ILE A 371 -52.17 -35.31 -12.54
C ILE A 371 -53.47 -34.79 -13.16
N ALA A 372 -53.55 -33.46 -13.37
CA ALA A 372 -54.74 -32.85 -13.96
C ALA A 372 -54.99 -33.28 -15.41
N LEU A 373 -53.94 -33.42 -16.23
CA LEU A 373 -54.02 -33.85 -17.62
C LEU A 373 -54.35 -35.34 -17.74
N GLU A 374 -53.87 -36.19 -16.85
CA GLU A 374 -54.23 -37.60 -16.80
C GLU A 374 -55.70 -37.80 -16.43
N ASN A 375 -56.31 -36.83 -15.73
CA ASN A 375 -57.68 -36.90 -15.24
C ASN A 375 -58.54 -35.76 -15.81
N ILE A 376 -58.28 -35.32 -17.02
CA ILE A 376 -58.80 -34.05 -17.57
C ILE A 376 -60.32 -33.95 -17.56
N ASP A 377 -61.07 -35.01 -17.94
CA ASP A 377 -62.52 -34.99 -17.95
C ASP A 377 -63.15 -34.77 -16.61
N ASN A 378 -62.53 -35.39 -15.55
CA ASN A 378 -63.00 -35.21 -14.17
C ASN A 378 -62.64 -33.82 -13.65
N VAL A 379 -61.44 -33.30 -13.97
CA VAL A 379 -61.01 -31.94 -13.61
C VAL A 379 -61.94 -30.91 -14.23
N LEU A 380 -62.28 -31.03 -15.52
CA LEU A 380 -63.21 -30.14 -16.19
C LEU A 380 -64.64 -30.24 -15.60
N THR A 381 -65.08 -31.40 -15.16
CA THR A 381 -66.35 -31.58 -14.48
C THR A 381 -66.40 -30.84 -13.16
N ILE A 382 -65.30 -30.95 -12.32
CA ILE A 382 -65.21 -30.24 -11.05
C ILE A 382 -65.22 -28.72 -11.29
N ILE A 383 -64.46 -28.22 -12.25
CA ILE A 383 -64.40 -26.79 -12.57
C ILE A 383 -65.76 -26.25 -12.98
N LYS A 384 -66.49 -26.98 -13.86
CA LYS A 384 -67.82 -26.60 -14.32
C LYS A 384 -68.91 -26.62 -13.22
N GLN A 385 -68.79 -27.54 -12.25
CA GLN A 385 -69.75 -27.67 -11.15
C GLN A 385 -69.45 -26.73 -9.98
N SER A 386 -68.30 -26.08 -9.97
CA SER A 386 -67.88 -25.16 -8.91
C SER A 386 -68.44 -23.76 -9.13
N ASN A 387 -68.98 -23.13 -8.08
CA ASN A 387 -69.59 -21.82 -8.12
C ASN A 387 -68.63 -20.66 -8.39
N ASN A 388 -67.37 -20.82 -8.08
CA ASN A 388 -66.28 -19.84 -8.32
C ASN A 388 -64.91 -20.50 -8.29
N LYS A 389 -63.88 -19.74 -8.69
CA LYS A 389 -62.50 -20.22 -8.78
C LYS A 389 -61.96 -20.75 -7.44
N ALA A 390 -62.33 -20.12 -6.31
CA ALA A 390 -61.84 -20.53 -4.99
C ALA A 390 -62.40 -21.88 -4.56
N VAL A 391 -63.70 -22.14 -4.83
CA VAL A 391 -64.36 -23.43 -4.58
C VAL A 391 -63.78 -24.52 -5.49
N ALA A 392 -63.54 -24.19 -6.77
CA ALA A 392 -62.91 -25.13 -7.70
C ALA A 392 -61.49 -25.53 -7.22
N ALA A 393 -60.69 -24.59 -6.70
CA ALA A 393 -59.36 -24.89 -6.14
C ALA A 393 -59.47 -25.83 -4.95
N ILE A 394 -60.39 -25.58 -4.01
CA ILE A 394 -60.59 -26.42 -2.83
C ILE A 394 -60.99 -27.85 -3.26
N ASN A 395 -61.96 -27.98 -4.16
CA ASN A 395 -62.42 -29.29 -4.63
C ASN A 395 -61.31 -30.08 -5.34
N LEU A 396 -60.45 -29.39 -6.12
CA LEU A 396 -59.29 -30.03 -6.76
C LEU A 396 -58.25 -30.48 -5.76
N CYS A 397 -58.00 -29.65 -4.73
CA CYS A 397 -57.07 -30.01 -3.66
C CYS A 397 -57.52 -31.25 -2.86
N GLU A 398 -58.82 -31.30 -2.52
CA GLU A 398 -59.36 -32.43 -1.74
C GLU A 398 -59.38 -33.72 -2.57
N LYS A 399 -59.80 -33.65 -3.85
CA LYS A 399 -59.96 -34.86 -4.65
C LYS A 399 -58.64 -35.50 -5.11
N TYR A 400 -57.63 -34.64 -5.46
CA TYR A 400 -56.37 -35.11 -6.03
C TYR A 400 -55.20 -34.92 -5.08
N HIS A 401 -55.42 -34.50 -3.85
CA HIS A 401 -54.39 -34.19 -2.81
C HIS A 401 -53.36 -33.16 -3.33
N LEU A 402 -53.83 -32.15 -4.08
CA LEU A 402 -53.02 -31.10 -4.65
C LEU A 402 -52.79 -29.96 -3.62
N SER A 403 -51.64 -29.30 -3.76
CA SER A 403 -51.44 -28.04 -3.07
C SER A 403 -52.26 -26.90 -3.71
N LYS A 404 -52.41 -25.80 -2.94
CA LYS A 404 -53.09 -24.61 -3.45
C LYS A 404 -52.40 -24.07 -4.71
N GLU A 405 -51.05 -24.01 -4.71
CA GLU A 405 -50.27 -23.57 -5.85
C GLU A 405 -50.46 -24.43 -7.08
N GLN A 406 -50.60 -25.75 -6.92
CA GLN A 406 -50.89 -26.68 -8.01
C GLN A 406 -52.33 -26.47 -8.55
N ALA A 407 -53.30 -26.34 -7.66
CA ALA A 407 -54.72 -26.09 -8.06
C ALA A 407 -54.85 -24.73 -8.78
N ASP A 408 -54.19 -23.68 -8.30
CA ASP A 408 -54.17 -22.37 -8.92
C ASP A 408 -53.53 -22.41 -10.32
N ALA A 409 -52.44 -23.19 -10.51
CA ALA A 409 -51.78 -23.40 -11.79
C ALA A 409 -52.70 -24.17 -12.77
N ILE A 410 -53.44 -25.18 -12.31
CA ILE A 410 -54.43 -25.91 -13.13
C ILE A 410 -55.54 -24.99 -13.59
N LEU A 411 -56.09 -24.16 -12.67
CA LEU A 411 -57.17 -23.21 -12.99
C LEU A 411 -56.72 -22.02 -13.85
N ALA A 412 -55.40 -21.78 -13.97
CA ALA A 412 -54.82 -20.79 -14.87
C ALA A 412 -54.49 -21.35 -16.27
N MET A 413 -54.63 -22.67 -16.47
CA MET A 413 -54.38 -23.30 -17.76
C MET A 413 -55.42 -22.85 -18.80
N THR A 414 -54.95 -22.51 -19.99
CA THR A 414 -55.83 -22.23 -21.12
C THR A 414 -56.32 -23.51 -21.79
N LEU A 415 -57.55 -23.53 -22.33
CA LEU A 415 -58.12 -24.67 -23.04
C LEU A 415 -57.21 -25.15 -24.19
N SER A 416 -56.45 -24.25 -24.82
CA SER A 416 -55.51 -24.61 -25.88
C SER A 416 -54.38 -25.51 -25.42
N ARG A 417 -54.06 -25.56 -24.10
CA ARG A 417 -52.99 -26.39 -23.50
C ARG A 417 -53.49 -27.78 -23.03
N LEU A 418 -54.66 -28.18 -23.40
CA LEU A 418 -55.24 -29.49 -23.03
C LEU A 418 -55.01 -30.56 -24.11
N THR A 419 -54.16 -30.29 -25.08
CA THR A 419 -53.91 -31.26 -26.18
C THR A 419 -52.94 -32.35 -25.71
N HIS A 420 -52.99 -33.51 -26.39
CA HIS A 420 -52.07 -34.62 -26.16
C HIS A 420 -50.61 -34.19 -26.39
N MET A 421 -50.35 -33.28 -27.30
CA MET A 421 -49.01 -32.71 -27.54
C MET A 421 -48.49 -31.89 -26.34
N ASP A 422 -49.37 -31.13 -25.68
CA ASP A 422 -49.04 -30.37 -24.49
C ASP A 422 -48.74 -31.26 -23.27
N GLN A 423 -49.46 -32.40 -23.13
CA GLN A 423 -49.21 -33.41 -22.12
C GLN A 423 -47.79 -34.00 -22.27
N ILE A 424 -47.38 -34.35 -23.49
CA ILE A 424 -46.01 -34.82 -23.77
C ILE A 424 -44.98 -33.75 -23.42
N ALA A 425 -45.26 -32.49 -23.78
CA ALA A 425 -44.34 -31.39 -23.47
C ALA A 425 -44.18 -31.14 -21.96
N ILE A 426 -45.27 -31.19 -21.20
CA ILE A 426 -45.25 -31.04 -19.73
C ILE A 426 -44.49 -32.19 -19.07
N ASN A 427 -44.70 -33.43 -19.48
CA ASN A 427 -44.00 -34.58 -18.94
C ASN A 427 -42.50 -34.54 -19.30
N LYS A 428 -42.17 -34.09 -20.50
CA LYS A 428 -40.78 -33.89 -20.88
C LYS A 428 -40.10 -32.80 -20.02
N GLU A 429 -40.76 -31.65 -19.85
CA GLU A 429 -40.26 -30.59 -18.97
C GLU A 429 -40.08 -31.07 -17.52
N LEU A 430 -41.03 -31.85 -16.99
CA LEU A 430 -40.96 -32.44 -15.69
C LEU A 430 -39.74 -33.35 -15.52
N GLN A 431 -39.47 -34.21 -16.51
CA GLN A 431 -38.32 -35.09 -16.51
C GLN A 431 -37.00 -34.29 -16.55
N GLU A 432 -36.89 -33.29 -17.44
CA GLU A 432 -35.72 -32.41 -17.53
C GLU A 432 -35.46 -31.66 -16.22
N LYS A 433 -36.52 -31.19 -15.53
CA LYS A 433 -36.38 -30.52 -14.23
C LYS A 433 -35.98 -31.48 -13.10
N LYS A 434 -36.47 -32.71 -13.11
CA LYS A 434 -36.04 -33.75 -12.15
C LYS A 434 -34.58 -34.11 -12.34
N GLU A 435 -34.09 -34.26 -13.56
CA GLU A 435 -32.70 -34.50 -13.89
C GLU A 435 -31.83 -33.32 -13.44
N LEU A 436 -32.24 -32.08 -13.73
CA LEU A 436 -31.55 -30.87 -13.24
C LEU A 436 -31.47 -30.85 -11.72
N ALA A 437 -32.55 -31.19 -11.00
CA ALA A 437 -32.57 -31.20 -9.55
C ALA A 437 -31.59 -32.25 -8.97
N LEU A 438 -31.45 -33.42 -9.60
CA LEU A 438 -30.46 -34.42 -9.22
C LEU A 438 -29.01 -33.89 -9.41
N ILE A 439 -28.74 -33.31 -10.57
CA ILE A 439 -27.42 -32.70 -10.85
C ILE A 439 -27.12 -31.62 -9.82
N CYS A 440 -28.09 -30.75 -9.52
CA CYS A 440 -27.89 -29.69 -8.50
C CYS A 440 -27.59 -30.29 -7.12
N GLN A 441 -28.34 -31.32 -6.70
CA GLN A 441 -28.12 -31.99 -5.43
C GLN A 441 -26.69 -32.58 -5.32
N GLU A 442 -26.26 -33.26 -6.39
CA GLU A 442 -24.91 -33.83 -6.44
C GLU A 442 -23.80 -32.79 -6.34
N VAL A 443 -23.97 -31.61 -6.96
CA VAL A 443 -23.00 -30.51 -6.89
C VAL A 443 -22.99 -29.89 -5.51
N ILE A 444 -24.15 -29.71 -4.87
CA ILE A 444 -24.28 -29.13 -3.54
C ILE A 444 -23.54 -30.02 -2.50
N GLU A 445 -23.68 -31.35 -2.61
CA GLU A 445 -23.13 -32.32 -1.68
C GLU A 445 -21.63 -32.63 -1.91
N SER A 446 -21.11 -32.37 -3.13
CA SER A 446 -19.76 -32.74 -3.50
C SER A 446 -18.85 -31.51 -3.69
N TYR A 447 -17.95 -31.28 -2.72
CA TYR A 447 -16.91 -30.25 -2.85
C TYR A 447 -16.00 -30.48 -4.06
N GLN A 448 -15.74 -31.75 -4.45
CA GLN A 448 -14.95 -32.04 -5.62
C GLN A 448 -15.67 -31.61 -6.92
N LYS A 449 -16.97 -31.86 -7.05
CA LYS A 449 -17.76 -31.36 -8.22
C LYS A 449 -17.75 -29.84 -8.32
N GLN A 450 -17.81 -29.14 -7.18
CA GLN A 450 -17.68 -27.68 -7.15
C GLN A 450 -16.31 -27.20 -7.70
N LYS A 451 -15.23 -27.87 -7.30
CA LYS A 451 -13.87 -27.61 -7.83
C LYS A 451 -13.75 -27.93 -9.32
N ASP A 452 -14.38 -28.98 -9.79
CA ASP A 452 -14.36 -29.36 -11.21
C ASP A 452 -15.07 -28.30 -12.06
N ILE A 453 -16.23 -27.81 -11.62
CA ILE A 453 -16.97 -26.72 -12.25
C ILE A 453 -16.14 -25.42 -12.25
N LEU A 454 -15.48 -25.08 -11.12
CA LEU A 454 -14.59 -23.93 -11.07
C LEU A 454 -13.46 -24.07 -12.10
N SER A 455 -12.86 -25.26 -12.17
CA SER A 455 -11.78 -25.56 -13.11
C SER A 455 -12.21 -25.42 -14.56
N GLU A 456 -13.41 -25.90 -14.93
CA GLU A 456 -13.98 -25.76 -16.25
C GLU A 456 -14.21 -24.27 -16.60
N ARG A 457 -14.87 -23.53 -15.71
CA ARG A 457 -15.15 -22.10 -15.90
C ARG A 457 -13.86 -21.28 -16.05
N LEU A 458 -12.83 -21.59 -15.26
CA LEU A 458 -11.54 -20.92 -15.35
C LEU A 458 -10.82 -21.23 -16.67
N ARG A 459 -10.85 -22.49 -17.16
CA ARG A 459 -10.30 -22.86 -18.47
C ARG A 459 -11.03 -22.13 -19.61
N ASP A 460 -12.34 -22.02 -19.53
CA ASP A 460 -13.14 -21.29 -20.53
C ASP A 460 -12.79 -19.81 -20.59
N LEU A 461 -12.54 -19.18 -19.44
CA LEU A 461 -12.08 -17.79 -19.39
C LEU A 461 -10.67 -17.64 -19.99
N VAL A 462 -9.73 -18.52 -19.66
CA VAL A 462 -8.38 -18.50 -20.23
C VAL A 462 -8.41 -18.71 -21.74
N LYS A 463 -9.24 -19.63 -22.25
CA LYS A 463 -9.39 -19.84 -23.69
C LYS A 463 -9.83 -18.58 -24.44
N LYS A 464 -10.61 -17.70 -23.79
CA LYS A 464 -11.13 -16.46 -24.40
C LYS A 464 -10.24 -15.25 -24.17
N PHE A 465 -9.58 -15.15 -23.02
CA PHE A 465 -8.92 -13.95 -22.52
C PHE A 465 -7.49 -14.18 -22.05
N GLY A 466 -6.97 -15.40 -22.18
CA GLY A 466 -5.60 -15.73 -21.81
C GLY A 466 -4.58 -14.87 -22.55
N ASP A 467 -3.48 -14.58 -21.87
CA ASP A 467 -2.36 -13.77 -22.34
C ASP A 467 -1.08 -14.61 -22.50
N GLN A 468 -0.09 -13.99 -23.08
CA GLN A 468 1.28 -14.50 -23.13
C GLN A 468 2.15 -13.64 -22.23
N ARG A 469 3.13 -14.29 -21.56
CA ARG A 469 4.12 -13.59 -20.73
C ARG A 469 4.87 -12.53 -21.54
N ARG A 470 4.99 -11.34 -20.95
CA ARG A 470 5.67 -10.18 -21.53
C ARG A 470 7.03 -9.92 -20.87
N THR A 471 7.13 -10.18 -19.57
CA THR A 471 8.30 -9.89 -18.76
C THR A 471 9.26 -11.06 -18.75
N ASN A 472 10.54 -10.82 -19.11
CA ASN A 472 11.61 -11.81 -18.97
C ASN A 472 12.02 -11.90 -17.50
N VAL A 473 12.43 -13.11 -17.07
CA VAL A 473 12.90 -13.35 -15.70
C VAL A 473 14.25 -14.03 -15.76
N ILE A 474 15.27 -13.38 -15.24
CA ILE A 474 16.65 -13.88 -15.18
C ILE A 474 17.24 -13.65 -13.79
N GLN A 475 18.29 -14.38 -13.46
CA GLN A 475 19.18 -14.02 -12.37
C GLN A 475 20.39 -13.31 -12.96
N LYS A 476 20.62 -12.08 -12.51
CA LYS A 476 21.78 -11.27 -12.88
C LYS A 476 22.53 -10.94 -11.59
N ASP A 477 23.84 -11.15 -11.60
CA ASP A 477 24.68 -10.60 -10.54
C ASP A 477 24.59 -9.08 -10.62
N ILE A 478 23.70 -8.53 -9.83
CA ILE A 478 23.69 -7.10 -9.59
C ILE A 478 24.95 -6.89 -8.77
N PRO A 479 26.01 -6.23 -9.30
CA PRO A 479 27.05 -5.76 -8.41
C PRO A 479 26.26 -5.07 -7.31
N LYS A 480 26.41 -5.50 -6.05
CA LYS A 480 25.96 -4.72 -4.93
C LYS A 480 26.60 -3.37 -5.16
N THR A 481 25.96 -2.56 -5.98
CA THR A 481 26.09 -1.14 -5.87
C THR A 481 25.69 -0.95 -4.41
N SER A 482 26.70 -1.12 -3.53
CA SER A 482 26.73 -0.24 -2.43
C SER A 482 26.19 1.06 -3.03
N THR A 483 25.11 1.57 -2.49
CA THR A 483 24.84 2.99 -2.36
C THR A 483 25.94 3.59 -1.45
N ALA A 484 27.16 3.10 -1.59
CA ALA A 484 28.32 3.93 -1.60
C ALA A 484 28.04 4.84 -2.79
N ARG A 485 27.35 6.01 -2.53
CA ARG A 485 27.82 7.24 -3.15
C ARG A 485 29.27 6.97 -3.43
N LYS A 486 29.72 6.90 -4.74
CA LYS A 486 31.14 7.06 -5.05
C LYS A 486 31.50 8.20 -4.12
N ALA A 487 32.30 7.88 -3.12
CA ALA A 487 32.81 8.93 -2.27
C ALA A 487 33.34 9.90 -3.30
N LYS A 488 32.67 11.02 -3.50
CA LYS A 488 33.29 12.20 -4.04
C LYS A 488 34.64 12.12 -3.37
N GLU A 489 35.74 11.98 -4.12
CA GLU A 489 37.06 11.98 -3.47
C GLU A 489 36.96 13.12 -2.50
N LEU A 490 36.88 12.78 -1.21
CA LEU A 490 36.62 13.77 -0.18
C LEU A 490 37.85 14.62 -0.26
N ILE A 491 37.73 15.81 -0.86
CA ILE A 491 38.80 16.78 -0.80
C ILE A 491 38.99 17.04 0.69
N ILE A 492 40.05 16.48 1.23
CA ILE A 492 40.35 16.59 2.66
C ILE A 492 40.80 18.02 2.90
N GLU A 493 39.90 18.81 3.47
CA GLU A 493 40.12 20.21 3.76
C GLU A 493 39.64 20.58 5.17
N ASP A 494 40.20 21.63 5.74
CA ASP A 494 39.71 22.20 6.98
C ASP A 494 38.42 22.95 6.77
N VAL A 495 37.40 22.61 7.56
CA VAL A 495 36.08 23.22 7.51
C VAL A 495 35.61 23.65 8.91
N ILE A 496 34.67 24.57 8.91
CA ILE A 496 33.89 24.95 10.08
C ILE A 496 32.50 24.33 9.95
N VAL A 497 32.13 23.51 10.91
CA VAL A 497 30.73 23.05 11.05
C VAL A 497 30.01 24.00 11.98
N THR A 498 28.89 24.53 11.57
CA THR A 498 28.00 25.36 12.39
C THR A 498 26.68 24.68 12.62
N TYR A 499 26.16 24.74 13.84
CA TYR A 499 24.84 24.25 14.22
C TYR A 499 24.04 25.38 14.88
N THR A 500 22.86 25.65 14.33
CA THR A 500 21.99 26.74 14.79
C THR A 500 21.02 26.28 15.87
N PRO A 501 20.53 27.15 16.78
CA PRO A 501 19.46 26.79 17.74
C PRO A 501 18.17 26.29 17.10
N GLN A 502 17.91 26.63 15.81
CA GLN A 502 16.75 26.18 15.06
C GLN A 502 16.93 24.76 14.45
N GLY A 503 18.06 24.10 14.71
CA GLY A 503 18.29 22.72 14.28
C GLY A 503 18.86 22.57 12.87
N TYR A 504 19.54 23.60 12.33
CA TYR A 504 20.22 23.53 11.02
C TYR A 504 21.72 23.34 11.19
N ILE A 505 22.30 22.46 10.38
CA ILE A 505 23.74 22.19 10.35
C ILE A 505 24.28 22.42 8.94
N LYS A 506 25.49 22.97 8.85
CA LYS A 506 26.21 23.18 7.58
C LYS A 506 27.71 23.12 7.80
N SER A 507 28.43 22.80 6.71
CA SER A 507 29.88 22.84 6.62
C SER A 507 30.31 24.04 5.79
N ILE A 508 31.32 24.78 6.20
CA ILE A 508 31.83 25.97 5.51
C ILE A 508 33.35 25.83 5.39
N PRO A 509 33.97 25.98 4.20
CA PRO A 509 35.42 25.95 4.06
C PRO A 509 36.05 26.97 4.98
N LEU A 510 37.13 26.59 5.70
CA LEU A 510 37.78 27.45 6.69
C LEU A 510 38.20 28.81 6.06
N LYS A 511 38.65 28.79 4.80
CA LYS A 511 39.05 29.99 4.09
C LYS A 511 37.91 31.00 3.81
N SER A 512 36.70 30.52 3.82
CA SER A 512 35.47 31.32 3.51
C SER A 512 34.72 31.73 4.78
N TYR A 513 35.12 31.24 5.95
CA TYR A 513 34.43 31.52 7.22
C TYR A 513 34.91 32.84 7.82
N LYS A 514 33.96 33.71 8.17
CA LYS A 514 34.21 34.91 8.98
C LYS A 514 33.52 34.77 10.31
N THR A 515 34.25 35.02 11.40
CA THR A 515 33.70 34.97 12.75
C THR A 515 32.57 35.99 12.91
N VAL A 516 31.36 35.49 13.25
CA VAL A 516 30.18 36.31 13.52
C VAL A 516 29.73 36.03 14.95
N SER A 517 29.38 37.06 15.67
CA SER A 517 28.79 36.97 17.01
C SER A 517 27.33 36.54 16.86
N ASN A 518 27.07 35.23 16.83
CA ASN A 518 25.73 34.64 16.85
C ASN A 518 25.69 33.50 17.88
N GLN A 519 24.49 32.96 18.13
CA GLN A 519 24.28 31.87 19.09
C GLN A 519 24.58 30.48 18.52
N ASP A 520 25.21 30.38 17.36
CA ASP A 520 25.52 29.11 16.70
C ASP A 520 26.65 28.38 17.42
N GLN A 521 26.56 27.07 17.52
CA GLN A 521 27.71 26.23 17.93
C GLN A 521 28.63 26.08 16.72
N VAL A 522 29.93 26.35 16.94
CA VAL A 522 30.94 26.40 15.88
C VAL A 522 32.05 25.40 16.22
N ILE A 523 32.35 24.50 15.27
CA ILE A 523 33.35 23.45 15.43
C ILE A 523 34.32 23.51 14.26
N LYS A 524 35.60 23.57 14.56
CA LYS A 524 36.64 23.40 13.54
C LYS A 524 37.01 21.94 13.43
N CYS A 525 36.92 21.37 12.23
CA CYS A 525 37.21 19.98 11.90
C CYS A 525 37.64 19.84 10.44
N ARG A 526 37.98 18.63 10.02
CA ARG A 526 38.26 18.27 8.64
C ARG A 526 37.08 17.57 7.99
N THR A 527 37.03 17.58 6.72
CA THR A 527 35.95 16.88 5.96
C THR A 527 35.92 15.37 6.15
N ASP A 528 37.07 14.73 6.51
CA ASP A 528 37.19 13.30 6.83
C ASP A 528 36.88 12.96 8.29
N ASP A 529 36.72 13.98 9.17
CA ASP A 529 36.39 13.79 10.57
C ASP A 529 34.95 13.34 10.79
N MET A 530 34.65 12.84 11.99
CA MET A 530 33.33 12.65 12.54
C MET A 530 33.04 13.60 13.69
N ILE A 531 31.78 13.97 13.85
CA ILE A 531 31.29 14.77 14.97
C ILE A 531 30.28 13.98 15.81
N LEU A 532 30.20 14.39 17.09
CA LEU A 532 29.25 13.86 18.07
C LEU A 532 28.10 14.87 18.25
N LEU A 533 26.86 14.38 18.22
CA LEU A 533 25.70 15.21 18.48
C LEU A 533 24.92 14.61 19.65
N PHE A 534 24.81 15.33 20.75
CA PHE A 534 24.08 14.90 21.96
C PHE A 534 22.67 15.46 21.98
N SER A 535 21.69 14.61 22.29
CA SER A 535 20.30 15.00 22.25
C SER A 535 19.61 15.12 23.60
N SER A 536 18.47 15.81 23.61
CA SER A 536 17.62 15.99 24.81
C SER A 536 17.12 14.66 25.41
N LEU A 537 17.09 13.59 24.63
CA LEU A 537 16.70 12.25 25.10
C LEU A 537 17.90 11.41 25.56
N GLY A 538 19.05 12.04 25.85
CA GLY A 538 20.25 11.36 26.37
C GLY A 538 20.90 10.40 25.37
N LYS A 539 20.75 10.66 24.06
CA LYS A 539 21.40 9.91 22.98
C LYS A 539 22.60 10.69 22.43
N VAL A 540 23.52 9.95 21.81
CA VAL A 540 24.63 10.52 21.03
C VAL A 540 24.62 9.92 19.63
N TYR A 541 24.69 10.77 18.62
CA TYR A 541 24.81 10.43 17.21
C TYR A 541 26.23 10.69 16.73
N ARG A 542 26.69 9.89 15.76
CA ARG A 542 28.00 10.06 15.12
C ARG A 542 27.78 10.31 13.64
N LEU A 543 28.16 11.49 13.16
CA LEU A 543 27.96 11.95 11.79
C LEU A 543 29.30 12.29 11.15
N LYS A 544 29.55 11.82 9.93
CA LYS A 544 30.70 12.21 9.13
C LYS A 544 30.55 13.63 8.63
N VAL A 545 31.59 14.45 8.79
CA VAL A 545 31.58 15.84 8.34
C VAL A 545 31.37 15.97 6.83
N GLY A 546 31.96 15.06 6.05
CA GLY A 546 31.78 15.03 4.58
C GLY A 546 30.35 14.76 4.10
N GLU A 547 29.44 14.31 4.98
CA GLU A 547 28.01 14.16 4.64
C GLU A 547 27.20 15.43 4.92
N ILE A 548 27.78 16.40 5.63
CA ILE A 548 27.15 17.70 5.88
C ILE A 548 27.32 18.55 4.63
N LYS A 549 26.20 19.06 4.12
CA LYS A 549 26.22 19.92 2.92
C LYS A 549 27.15 21.10 3.12
N GLN A 550 28.14 21.25 2.22
CA GLN A 550 29.00 22.43 2.18
C GLN A 550 28.22 23.62 1.62
N CYS A 551 28.21 24.71 2.33
CA CYS A 551 27.38 25.87 2.05
C CYS A 551 28.19 27.18 2.22
N LEU A 552 27.68 28.26 1.66
CA LEU A 552 28.16 29.61 1.99
C LEU A 552 27.67 29.99 3.40
N GLN A 553 28.40 30.92 4.06
CA GLN A 553 28.08 31.31 5.43
C GLN A 553 26.66 31.89 5.59
N LYS A 554 26.12 32.57 4.56
CA LYS A 554 24.76 33.10 4.52
C LYS A 554 23.66 32.08 4.34
N ASP A 555 23.98 30.87 3.90
CA ASP A 555 22.98 29.83 3.63
C ASP A 555 22.46 29.22 4.93
N LYS A 556 21.22 28.75 4.91
CA LYS A 556 20.54 28.17 6.09
C LYS A 556 21.11 26.81 6.51
N GLY A 557 21.66 26.03 5.58
CA GLY A 557 22.16 24.68 5.80
C GLY A 557 21.06 23.61 5.72
N THR A 558 21.33 22.41 6.24
CA THR A 558 20.44 21.25 6.23
C THR A 558 19.82 21.05 7.62
N ALA A 559 18.53 20.77 7.70
CA ALA A 559 17.90 20.41 8.98
C ALA A 559 18.51 19.10 9.50
N VAL A 560 18.93 19.07 10.75
CA VAL A 560 19.61 17.91 11.36
C VAL A 560 18.74 16.66 11.37
N GLY A 561 17.42 16.81 11.46
CA GLY A 561 16.45 15.71 11.36
C GLY A 561 16.40 15.03 9.97
N ALA A 562 16.93 15.68 8.92
CA ALA A 562 17.11 15.05 7.61
C ALA A 562 18.36 14.16 7.52
N LEU A 563 19.30 14.33 8.46
CA LEU A 563 20.55 13.58 8.51
C LEU A 563 20.54 12.48 9.58
N LEU A 564 19.76 12.66 10.65
CA LEU A 564 19.67 11.78 11.82
C LEU A 564 18.26 11.25 12.02
N SER A 565 18.11 10.02 12.52
CA SER A 565 16.83 9.44 12.91
C SER A 565 16.40 9.93 14.30
N LEU A 566 16.02 11.20 14.41
CA LEU A 566 15.54 11.79 15.65
C LEU A 566 14.11 11.33 15.96
N GLN A 567 13.79 11.21 17.25
CA GLN A 567 12.41 10.98 17.71
C GLN A 567 11.60 12.28 17.68
N ILE A 568 10.28 12.17 17.81
CA ILE A 568 9.39 13.33 17.91
C ILE A 568 9.81 14.16 19.13
N ASN A 569 9.97 15.47 18.94
CA ASN A 569 10.42 16.43 19.95
C ASN A 569 11.88 16.26 20.44
N GLU A 570 12.65 15.36 19.89
CA GLU A 570 14.08 15.22 20.21
C GLU A 570 14.89 16.37 19.60
N LYS A 571 15.70 17.06 20.42
CA LYS A 571 16.54 18.20 20.01
C LYS A 571 18.01 17.87 20.24
N ILE A 572 18.88 18.36 19.36
CA ILE A 572 20.32 18.31 19.58
C ILE A 572 20.71 19.49 20.46
N LEU A 573 21.43 19.21 21.56
CA LEU A 573 21.83 20.18 22.55
C LEU A 573 23.33 20.55 22.45
N LEU A 574 24.16 19.59 22.04
CA LEU A 574 25.59 19.81 21.86
C LEU A 574 26.05 19.12 20.57
N VAL A 575 26.84 19.87 19.79
CA VAL A 575 27.65 19.32 18.69
C VAL A 575 29.10 19.45 19.06
N SER A 576 29.85 18.35 18.98
CA SER A 576 31.22 18.27 19.47
C SER A 576 32.11 17.54 18.47
N SER A 577 33.37 17.95 18.32
CA SER A 577 34.39 17.20 17.59
C SER A 577 34.66 15.86 18.25
N MET A 578 34.97 14.81 17.46
CA MET A 578 35.47 13.55 18.04
C MET A 578 36.92 13.64 18.54
N ASN A 579 37.66 14.66 18.15
CA ASN A 579 39.02 14.88 18.69
C ASN A 579 38.95 15.18 20.16
N ILE A 580 39.78 14.47 20.95
CA ILE A 580 39.88 14.70 22.38
C ILE A 580 40.59 16.04 22.58
N ASN A 581 39.87 16.97 23.17
CA ASN A 581 40.49 18.20 23.64
C ASN A 581 40.98 17.96 25.07
N GLU A 582 42.28 17.88 25.28
CA GLU A 582 42.89 17.69 26.60
C GLU A 582 42.44 18.75 27.61
N LYS A 583 42.06 19.94 27.11
CA LYS A 583 41.54 21.03 27.95
C LYS A 583 40.08 20.82 28.37
N LYS A 584 39.32 19.87 27.69
CA LYS A 584 37.91 19.57 28.01
C LYS A 584 37.62 18.10 27.77
N PRO A 585 38.12 17.19 28.62
CA PRO A 585 38.05 15.76 28.43
C PRO A 585 36.65 15.15 28.74
N TYR A 586 35.78 15.93 29.39
CA TYR A 586 34.47 15.46 29.84
C TYR A 586 33.30 16.05 29.04
N VAL A 587 32.21 15.32 29.01
CA VAL A 587 30.90 15.82 28.61
C VAL A 587 29.97 15.74 29.80
N SER A 588 29.43 16.90 30.19
CA SER A 588 28.49 17.03 31.31
C SER A 588 27.08 17.38 30.81
N GLY A 589 26.05 16.71 31.32
CA GLY A 589 24.65 16.94 30.97
C GLY A 589 23.80 17.25 32.20
N ILE A 590 22.81 18.12 32.04
CA ILE A 590 21.85 18.53 33.08
C ILE A 590 20.44 18.22 32.62
N THR A 591 19.64 17.60 33.48
CA THR A 591 18.25 17.30 33.18
C THR A 591 17.29 18.35 33.73
N ARG A 592 16.07 18.37 33.21
CA ARG A 592 14.97 19.23 33.66
C ARG A 592 14.67 19.04 35.14
N TYR A 593 14.75 17.80 35.63
CA TYR A 593 14.51 17.50 37.05
C TYR A 593 15.76 17.63 37.95
N GLY A 594 16.76 18.39 37.48
CA GLY A 594 17.87 18.80 38.30
C GLY A 594 18.92 17.70 38.58
N LEU A 595 19.07 16.73 37.69
CA LEU A 595 20.14 15.74 37.74
C LEU A 595 21.34 16.22 36.92
N VAL A 596 22.56 16.05 37.42
CA VAL A 596 23.79 16.31 36.68
C VAL A 596 24.58 15.04 36.45
N LYS A 597 25.12 14.88 35.27
CA LYS A 597 25.98 13.78 34.87
C LYS A 597 27.27 14.31 34.25
N LYS A 598 28.39 13.72 34.60
CA LYS A 598 29.71 13.92 33.97
C LYS A 598 30.21 12.58 33.44
N SER A 599 30.71 12.54 32.19
CA SER A 599 31.27 11.33 31.58
C SER A 599 32.52 11.69 30.77
N GLU A 600 33.45 10.76 30.69
CA GLU A 600 34.60 10.92 29.80
C GLU A 600 34.16 10.95 28.34
N LYS A 601 34.63 11.89 27.55
CA LYS A 601 34.32 12.03 26.13
C LYS A 601 34.76 10.80 25.32
N THR A 602 35.85 10.14 25.74
CA THR A 602 36.36 8.89 25.16
C THR A 602 35.32 7.79 25.04
N LEU A 603 34.36 7.74 25.95
CA LEU A 603 33.26 6.77 25.92
C LEU A 603 32.40 6.88 24.66
N TYR A 604 32.31 8.02 24.00
CA TYR A 604 31.44 8.29 22.88
C TYR A 604 32.13 8.20 21.54
N ILE A 605 33.46 8.16 21.51
CA ILE A 605 34.28 8.04 20.30
C ILE A 605 34.12 6.65 19.69
N GLY A 606 34.16 6.56 18.37
CA GLY A 606 34.08 5.29 17.64
C GLY A 606 34.32 5.48 16.15
N SER A 607 34.82 4.46 15.49
CA SER A 607 35.22 4.47 14.08
C SER A 607 34.06 4.41 13.09
N THR A 608 32.84 4.12 13.54
CA THR A 608 31.67 3.94 12.67
C THR A 608 30.61 5.01 12.90
N GLN A 609 30.03 5.48 11.81
CA GLN A 609 28.88 6.39 11.85
C GLN A 609 27.67 5.73 12.52
N ASN A 610 26.91 6.52 13.27
CA ASN A 610 25.64 6.06 13.85
C ASN A 610 24.57 7.16 13.77
N LEU A 611 23.62 6.99 12.88
CA LEU A 611 22.54 7.94 12.62
C LEU A 611 21.26 7.61 13.41
N LYS A 612 21.19 6.45 14.09
CA LYS A 612 20.03 6.03 14.90
C LYS A 612 20.13 6.46 16.37
N GLY A 613 21.31 6.92 16.77
CA GLY A 613 21.62 7.31 18.14
C GLY A 613 21.96 6.12 19.06
N LEU A 614 22.99 6.32 19.88
CA LEU A 614 23.40 5.41 20.96
C LEU A 614 23.05 6.05 22.29
N LYS A 615 22.84 5.25 23.33
CA LYS A 615 22.63 5.77 24.69
C LYS A 615 23.89 6.50 25.18
N ALA A 616 23.77 7.79 25.47
CA ALA A 616 24.81 8.62 26.03
C ALA A 616 24.64 8.83 27.54
N ALA A 617 23.38 8.87 27.98
CA ALA A 617 23.03 9.09 29.37
C ALA A 617 21.72 8.41 29.73
N GLY A 618 21.52 8.02 31.00
CA GLY A 618 20.23 7.58 31.50
C GLY A 618 19.29 8.76 31.71
N LEU A 619 17.99 8.52 31.58
CA LEU A 619 16.93 9.45 31.95
C LEU A 619 15.94 8.75 32.87
N LYS A 620 15.37 9.50 33.80
CA LYS A 620 14.17 9.08 34.55
C LYS A 620 12.92 9.26 33.66
N GLU A 621 11.85 8.56 33.98
CA GLU A 621 10.60 8.69 33.28
C GLU A 621 10.07 10.13 33.32
N GLY A 622 9.70 10.68 32.16
CA GLY A 622 9.22 12.06 32.01
C GLY A 622 10.30 13.15 32.06
N ASP A 623 11.59 12.82 32.25
CA ASP A 623 12.70 13.78 32.30
C ASP A 623 13.37 13.97 30.92
N GLU A 624 14.03 15.09 30.71
CA GLU A 624 14.83 15.35 29.51
C GLU A 624 16.08 16.16 29.87
N TYR A 625 17.13 16.04 29.06
CA TYR A 625 18.29 16.92 29.18
C TYR A 625 17.96 18.31 28.65
N ILE A 626 18.38 19.33 29.45
CA ILE A 626 18.24 20.76 29.09
C ILE A 626 19.53 21.25 28.40
N GLY A 627 20.68 20.66 28.72
CA GLY A 627 21.97 21.03 28.12
C GLY A 627 23.00 19.93 28.26
N PHE A 628 23.89 19.86 27.29
CA PHE A 628 25.16 19.13 27.33
C PHE A 628 26.30 20.12 27.06
N PHE A 629 27.43 19.93 27.72
CA PHE A 629 28.58 20.83 27.65
C PHE A 629 29.89 20.04 27.67
N GLU A 630 30.93 20.51 26.98
CA GLU A 630 32.28 20.03 27.16
C GLU A 630 32.90 20.73 28.37
N THR A 631 33.44 19.99 29.34
CA THR A 631 33.83 20.51 30.63
C THR A 631 35.19 20.01 31.08
N ASN A 632 35.89 20.83 31.92
CA ASN A 632 37.08 20.48 32.66
C ASN A 632 37.33 21.52 33.78
N GLY A 633 37.04 21.16 35.03
CA GLY A 633 37.19 22.08 36.16
C GLY A 633 36.25 23.29 36.14
N ASP A 634 35.21 23.24 35.28
CA ASP A 634 34.27 24.36 35.12
C ASP A 634 33.28 24.43 36.29
N TYR A 635 32.84 25.64 36.59
CA TYR A 635 31.68 25.89 37.44
C TYR A 635 30.41 25.79 36.60
N ILE A 636 29.35 25.21 37.18
CA ILE A 636 28.03 25.17 36.62
C ILE A 636 27.09 26.07 37.42
N VAL A 637 26.28 26.86 36.72
CA VAL A 637 25.18 27.62 37.32
C VAL A 637 23.88 27.13 36.70
N ILE A 638 23.00 26.61 37.53
CA ILE A 638 21.68 26.05 37.16
C ILE A 638 20.59 27.03 37.63
N TYR A 639 19.68 27.37 36.74
CA TYR A 639 18.55 28.27 37.01
C TYR A 639 17.23 27.52 36.88
N THR A 640 16.33 27.80 37.81
CA THR A 640 15.00 27.18 37.85
C THR A 640 13.89 28.17 37.52
N ASN A 641 12.71 27.69 37.14
CA ASN A 641 11.54 28.51 36.81
C ASN A 641 10.96 29.30 38.02
N ASP A 642 11.27 28.90 39.24
CA ASP A 642 10.90 29.58 40.47
C ASP A 642 11.96 30.63 40.97
N ASN A 643 12.82 31.09 40.02
CA ASN A 643 13.87 32.06 40.26
C ASN A 643 14.91 31.66 41.33
N VAL A 644 15.23 30.38 41.41
CA VAL A 644 16.33 29.88 42.23
C VAL A 644 17.52 29.52 41.35
N CYS A 645 18.72 29.71 41.83
CA CYS A 645 19.93 29.23 41.18
C CYS A 645 20.93 28.58 42.15
N ILE A 646 21.72 27.65 41.63
CA ILE A 646 22.81 27.02 42.38
C ILE A 646 24.08 27.05 41.53
N GLN A 647 25.20 27.35 42.16
CA GLN A 647 26.54 27.28 41.55
C GLN A 647 27.42 26.33 42.32
N PHE A 648 28.11 25.43 41.60
CA PHE A 648 29.13 24.57 42.21
C PHE A 648 30.19 24.17 41.15
N ASN A 649 31.37 23.66 41.65
CA ASN A 649 32.43 23.17 40.79
C ASN A 649 32.13 21.75 40.33
N LEU A 650 32.12 21.52 39.00
CA LEU A 650 31.81 20.19 38.41
C LEU A 650 32.87 19.13 38.69
N GLU A 651 34.14 19.53 38.82
CA GLU A 651 35.23 18.58 39.06
C GLU A 651 35.21 18.06 40.51
N GLU A 652 34.95 18.93 41.44
CA GLU A 652 34.92 18.60 42.87
C GLU A 652 33.66 17.86 43.28
N GLU A 653 32.51 18.22 42.69
CA GLU A 653 31.21 17.78 43.17
C GLU A 653 30.61 16.60 42.35
N VAL A 654 31.08 16.37 41.10
CA VAL A 654 30.49 15.36 40.23
C VAL A 654 31.51 14.37 39.69
N ARG A 655 31.47 13.14 40.17
CA ARG A 655 32.31 12.06 39.69
C ARG A 655 31.93 11.62 38.28
N ALA A 656 32.91 11.33 37.44
CA ALA A 656 32.66 10.79 36.09
C ALA A 656 32.00 9.38 36.16
N THR A 657 31.00 9.16 35.31
CA THR A 657 30.19 7.93 35.29
C THR A 657 30.02 7.39 33.87
N GLY A 658 29.65 6.10 33.72
CA GLY A 658 29.43 5.43 32.45
C GLY A 658 28.15 5.87 31.72
N LYS A 659 27.96 5.39 30.48
CA LYS A 659 26.87 5.79 29.56
C LYS A 659 25.44 5.57 30.08
N THR A 660 25.23 4.62 30.99
CA THR A 660 23.85 4.23 31.41
C THR A 660 23.39 4.97 32.68
N SER A 661 24.29 5.67 33.39
CA SER A 661 23.96 6.42 34.59
C SER A 661 23.02 7.59 34.31
N CYS A 662 22.04 7.81 35.19
CA CYS A 662 21.17 8.99 35.16
C CYS A 662 21.81 10.22 35.79
N GLY A 663 23.01 10.07 36.41
CA GLY A 663 23.70 11.15 37.13
C GLY A 663 23.31 11.24 38.62
N VAL A 664 23.62 12.36 39.22
CA VAL A 664 23.38 12.68 40.64
C VAL A 664 22.58 13.98 40.78
N VAL A 665 21.94 14.18 41.93
CA VAL A 665 21.17 15.41 42.17
C VAL A 665 22.11 16.62 42.15
N ALA A 666 21.84 17.59 41.30
CA ALA A 666 22.57 18.86 41.19
C ALA A 666 21.95 19.93 42.08
N ILE A 667 20.61 20.04 42.08
CA ILE A 667 19.81 20.98 42.86
C ILE A 667 18.60 20.26 43.43
N LYS A 668 18.20 20.59 44.67
CA LYS A 668 16.91 20.19 45.24
C LYS A 668 15.86 21.16 44.76
N LEU A 669 15.03 20.69 43.84
CA LEU A 669 13.92 21.49 43.31
C LEU A 669 12.78 21.58 44.34
N ASN A 670 12.10 22.72 44.37
CA ASN A 670 10.82 22.89 45.06
C ASN A 670 9.73 22.13 44.31
N GLU A 671 8.57 21.93 44.93
CA GLU A 671 7.42 21.26 44.28
C GLU A 671 6.99 22.04 43.03
N GLY A 672 6.95 21.36 41.89
CA GLY A 672 6.62 21.96 40.58
C GLY A 672 7.72 22.80 39.95
N ALA A 673 8.91 22.90 40.58
CA ALA A 673 10.04 23.61 40.00
C ALA A 673 10.82 22.74 39.00
N GLU A 674 11.31 23.37 37.93
CA GLU A 674 12.11 22.75 36.88
C GLU A 674 13.32 23.59 36.52
N VAL A 675 14.39 22.94 36.04
CA VAL A 675 15.54 23.61 35.45
C VAL A 675 15.19 24.17 34.09
N ILE A 676 15.38 25.49 33.93
CA ILE A 676 15.05 26.19 32.66
C ILE A 676 16.31 26.66 31.92
N ARG A 677 17.42 26.83 32.60
CA ARG A 677 18.67 27.35 32.01
C ARG A 677 19.88 26.83 32.75
N VAL A 678 20.95 26.62 32.02
CA VAL A 678 22.24 26.20 32.54
C VAL A 678 23.33 26.99 31.85
N THR A 679 24.35 27.43 32.62
CA THR A 679 25.58 28.02 32.10
C THR A 679 26.78 27.29 32.70
N VAL A 680 27.81 27.08 31.89
CA VAL A 680 29.06 26.42 32.30
C VAL A 680 30.23 27.30 31.91
N GLY A 681 31.19 27.46 32.81
CA GLY A 681 32.37 28.29 32.60
C GLY A 681 33.11 28.60 33.89
N PRO A 682 33.87 29.70 33.93
CA PRO A 682 34.56 30.12 35.16
C PRO A 682 33.54 30.50 36.25
N GLU A 683 34.01 30.56 37.47
CA GLU A 683 33.19 30.96 38.62
C GLU A 683 32.46 32.29 38.37
N ASN A 684 31.12 32.25 38.54
CA ASN A 684 30.31 33.45 38.45
C ASN A 684 30.24 34.16 39.80
N LYS A 685 31.03 35.23 39.97
CA LYS A 685 31.15 36.00 41.23
C LYS A 685 29.81 36.60 41.74
N LYS A 686 28.74 36.58 40.93
CA LYS A 686 27.42 37.06 41.30
C LYS A 686 26.70 36.10 42.26
N TYR A 687 27.02 34.80 42.22
CA TYR A 687 26.37 33.79 43.04
C TYR A 687 27.37 33.05 43.91
N PRO A 688 27.02 32.71 45.17
CA PRO A 688 27.92 31.97 46.03
C PRO A 688 28.11 30.52 45.51
N VAL A 689 29.33 30.01 45.66
CA VAL A 689 29.64 28.60 45.41
C VAL A 689 28.99 27.76 46.51
N GLN A 690 28.27 26.73 46.15
CA GLN A 690 27.56 25.84 47.07
C GLN A 690 27.95 24.38 46.78
N HIS A 691 27.57 23.47 47.65
CA HIS A 691 27.61 22.05 47.35
C HIS A 691 26.42 21.65 46.48
N ARG A 692 26.59 20.66 45.57
CA ARG A 692 25.48 20.09 44.82
C ARG A 692 24.39 19.57 45.75
N ALA A 693 23.18 19.37 45.25
CA ALA A 693 22.00 18.97 46.00
C ALA A 693 21.58 19.99 47.12
N GLY A 694 22.09 21.21 47.06
CA GLY A 694 21.59 22.33 47.86
C GLY A 694 20.23 22.84 47.35
N LYS A 695 19.58 23.72 48.15
CA LYS A 695 18.34 24.39 47.79
C LYS A 695 18.52 25.57 46.82
N GLY A 696 19.79 26.01 46.64
CA GLY A 696 20.14 27.18 45.85
C GLY A 696 19.85 28.50 46.55
N VAL A 697 20.08 29.60 45.83
CA VAL A 697 19.83 30.98 46.25
C VAL A 697 18.91 31.67 45.23
N LYS A 698 18.26 32.75 45.62
CA LYS A 698 17.38 33.51 44.71
C LYS A 698 18.22 34.08 43.54
N ALA A 699 17.82 33.79 42.33
CA ALA A 699 18.41 34.34 41.12
C ALA A 699 18.01 35.83 41.01
N SER A 700 19.00 36.73 40.97
CA SER A 700 18.78 38.18 40.88
C SER A 700 19.03 38.66 39.45
#